data_fb526399d0710ad39036bd96f143c79b
#
_entry.id   fb526399d0710ad39036bd96f143c79b
#
_cell.length_a   1.000
_cell.length_b   1.000
_cell.length_c   1.000
_cell.angle_alpha   90.00
_cell.angle_beta   90.00
_cell.angle_gamma   90.00
#
_symmetry.space_group_name_H-M   'P 1'
#
loop_
_entity.id
_entity.type
_entity.pdbx_description
1 polymer ?
#
loop_
_entity_poly.entity_id
_entity_poly.type
_entity_poly.pdbx_seq_one_letter_code
_entity_poly.pdbx_strand_id
1 'polypeptide(L)'
;MKQLLLSLIILAFHQIAFSQVVINEYSCSNITGPSDAYGQKEDWVELYNVTAAPIDLTGWYLSDKATNLTKWMIPSGSIPASGFKMVFCTKRNLVNGNEYHPNFNLSQTDGDWIILSNSFGNVVDSFKIVHLTKANHSVGRSTNAAVDFKLFTTPTPNANNSGAQNFYIPTPTFSQQAGFYPVTQSVSISCADPSATIRYTLDGSDPVATSTVYSGPISIATTKVLRAAAFGTGLTSFTATNTYFINVTHSIPVVSICSQGVYNLVAQGSQNPPDRIGAFELFEQDGTFKDESEGDFNKHGNDSWAYQQRGFDFVCRDQYGQNGDIDHQIFPERTRTGFQKLILKPAANDNYPFSTGGAHIRDAYVHTLSIRAELKLDERTWRPCILYLNGAYWGVYEIREKADDHDFTDYYFDQYKYDLQYLKTWGGTWQEYGSPNAAPAWNSLKNYVATNNMGVAANFNYVDSLFNWKSLVDYFVLNSVTVTTDWLNWNTAWWRGLDTTGEHRKWGYALWDQDATFGHYINYTGVPSTLPDADPCNVENLPNPGGQGHTEILEKLINENPVVEQYYIARYIDLLNTKLSCSFMIPLLDSMLAEIGPEMPGQIAKWGGSMATFTANVTALHNFINTRCTALTQGLIDCYQLTGPFPVTFDVSPANAGTIKVNSIYPPSYPWATTYFGGIQTNVKAKANAGYVFDHWTYTTGPMGLASTLDSNFININGPETIVAVFVPDIPDLDGDGCLNTVEVAAGTDPNVVDTDGDGENDCIELGPNPATPLDTDGDGIIDALESIIIDTDGDGVMNELDPDNANPCIPNPNAGPCDQDGDGLTNTQEGLAGTSPTNPDTDGDGVNDGTELTNSSDPLNPCDPDDTLPGCQIDTDFDGLTDAQEGVIGTNPNNPDTDGDGYNDALEVTQGSDPLNPCDPNASSPECADGIHIPTAFSPDNVGNEDNNVYQIIVGKNIESIGFKVFDRWGNCVFESNNKTFKWDGTYKGKLLNTGVYAYICDVTYSGGTKKKMSGNITLIR
;
A
#
# COMPACT_ATOMS: atom_id res chain seq x y z
N MET A 1 -1.05 68.27 19.69
CA MET A 1 -2.40 67.91 19.18
C MET A 1 -2.37 67.24 17.81
N LYS A 2 -1.47 67.60 16.85
CA LYS A 2 -1.40 66.85 15.54
C LYS A 2 -0.76 65.48 15.61
N GLN A 3 0.11 65.16 16.54
CA GLN A 3 0.70 63.82 16.71
C GLN A 3 -0.22 62.83 17.47
N LEU A 4 -1.17 63.32 18.29
CA LEU A 4 -2.16 62.47 18.98
C LEU A 4 -3.33 62.08 18.05
N LEU A 5 -3.60 62.87 17.03
CA LEU A 5 -4.65 62.52 16.03
C LEU A 5 -4.17 61.50 14.99
N LEU A 6 -2.87 61.42 14.69
CA LEU A 6 -2.31 60.40 13.79
C LEU A 6 -2.21 59.04 14.46
N SER A 7 -1.99 58.96 15.76
CA SER A 7 -1.96 57.71 16.54
C SER A 7 -3.37 57.13 16.78
N LEU A 8 -4.42 57.96 16.78
CA LEU A 8 -5.83 57.49 16.89
C LEU A 8 -6.43 57.01 15.56
N ILE A 9 -5.83 57.38 14.42
CA ILE A 9 -6.30 56.93 13.10
C ILE A 9 -5.65 55.62 12.68
N ILE A 10 -4.49 55.28 13.24
CA ILE A 10 -3.81 53.98 13.03
C ILE A 10 -4.38 52.88 13.92
N LEU A 11 -5.10 53.18 14.98
CA LEU A 11 -5.79 52.20 15.86
C LEU A 11 -7.21 51.82 15.42
N ALA A 12 -7.72 52.36 14.30
CA ALA A 12 -9.10 52.15 13.89
C ALA A 12 -9.32 51.24 12.67
N PHE A 13 -8.29 50.55 12.17
CA PHE A 13 -8.44 49.58 11.09
C PHE A 13 -7.63 48.29 11.32
N HIS A 14 -7.69 47.69 12.51
CA HIS A 14 -7.72 46.23 12.58
C HIS A 14 -9.18 45.84 12.35
N GLN A 15 -9.64 45.85 11.13
CA GLN A 15 -10.76 44.97 10.76
C GLN A 15 -10.29 43.56 11.09
N ILE A 16 -10.86 43.00 12.15
CA ILE A 16 -10.94 41.56 12.27
C ILE A 16 -11.72 41.16 11.03
N ALA A 17 -11.01 40.66 10.01
CA ALA A 17 -11.66 40.09 8.85
C ALA A 17 -12.39 38.83 9.39
N PHE A 18 -13.67 39.02 9.73
CA PHE A 18 -14.52 37.87 10.02
C PHE A 18 -14.49 36.98 8.78
N SER A 19 -14.13 35.74 8.96
CA SER A 19 -14.20 34.73 7.91
C SER A 19 -15.60 34.79 7.28
N GLN A 20 -15.66 34.87 5.93
CA GLN A 20 -16.94 34.90 5.22
C GLN A 20 -17.61 33.52 5.21
N VAL A 21 -16.85 32.48 5.35
CA VAL A 21 -17.30 31.07 5.47
C VAL A 21 -16.60 30.46 6.68
N VAL A 22 -17.35 29.77 7.51
CA VAL A 22 -16.83 29.10 8.71
C VAL A 22 -17.19 27.63 8.73
N ILE A 23 -16.36 26.84 9.40
CA ILE A 23 -16.68 25.48 9.84
C ILE A 23 -17.72 25.62 10.95
N ASN A 24 -18.95 25.18 10.72
CA ASN A 24 -20.08 25.39 11.62
C ASN A 24 -20.35 24.22 12.54
N GLU A 25 -20.34 23.00 11.99
CA GLU A 25 -20.57 21.74 12.71
C GLU A 25 -19.83 20.58 12.00
N TYR A 26 -19.43 19.55 12.74
CA TYR A 26 -18.86 18.34 12.18
C TYR A 26 -19.21 17.11 13.03
N SER A 27 -19.17 15.94 12.44
CA SER A 27 -19.30 14.65 13.14
C SER A 27 -18.37 13.60 12.54
N CYS A 28 -17.55 13.00 13.42
CA CYS A 28 -16.78 11.78 13.15
C CYS A 28 -17.50 10.52 13.69
N SER A 29 -18.74 10.64 14.14
CA SER A 29 -19.51 9.58 14.81
C SER A 29 -20.87 9.35 14.15
N ASN A 30 -20.94 9.51 12.82
CA ASN A 30 -22.17 9.44 12.04
C ASN A 30 -22.56 7.99 11.74
N ILE A 31 -23.29 7.33 12.64
CA ILE A 31 -23.75 5.94 12.46
C ILE A 31 -25.17 5.87 11.87
N THR A 32 -26.09 6.73 12.36
CA THR A 32 -27.50 6.75 11.92
C THR A 32 -27.98 8.12 11.42
N GLY A 33 -27.11 9.13 11.43
CA GLY A 33 -27.39 10.51 11.02
C GLY A 33 -27.55 10.69 9.50
N PRO A 34 -27.11 11.81 8.91
CA PRO A 34 -27.27 12.07 7.48
C PRO A 34 -26.53 11.04 6.64
N SER A 35 -27.14 10.65 5.51
CA SER A 35 -26.47 9.86 4.48
C SER A 35 -26.00 10.77 3.36
N ASP A 36 -24.89 10.41 2.74
CA ASP A 36 -24.45 11.00 1.48
C ASP A 36 -25.35 10.57 0.30
N ALA A 37 -25.12 11.10 -0.88
CA ALA A 37 -25.85 10.78 -2.11
C ALA A 37 -25.73 9.29 -2.52
N TYR A 38 -24.81 8.54 -1.93
CA TYR A 38 -24.63 7.12 -2.16
C TYR A 38 -25.29 6.24 -1.08
N GLY A 39 -25.98 6.88 -0.10
CA GLY A 39 -26.65 6.21 1.00
C GLY A 39 -25.71 5.78 2.13
N GLN A 40 -24.45 6.23 2.13
CA GLN A 40 -23.46 5.90 3.16
C GLN A 40 -23.52 6.86 4.35
N LYS A 41 -23.12 6.38 5.52
CA LYS A 41 -23.01 7.12 6.77
C LYS A 41 -21.54 7.48 7.00
N GLU A 42 -21.10 8.52 6.36
CA GLU A 42 -19.71 8.98 6.40
C GLU A 42 -19.56 10.15 7.38
N ASP A 43 -18.34 10.43 7.79
CA ASP A 43 -18.02 11.63 8.55
C ASP A 43 -18.38 12.86 7.72
N TRP A 44 -18.81 13.90 8.39
CA TRP A 44 -19.23 15.09 7.67
C TRP A 44 -18.80 16.39 8.36
N VAL A 45 -18.65 17.42 7.54
CA VAL A 45 -18.41 18.81 7.94
C VAL A 45 -19.49 19.68 7.32
N GLU A 46 -20.01 20.61 8.10
CA GLU A 46 -20.90 21.66 7.62
C GLU A 46 -20.14 22.99 7.56
N LEU A 47 -20.16 23.62 6.38
CA LEU A 47 -19.69 24.98 6.18
C LEU A 47 -20.87 25.94 6.19
N TYR A 48 -20.72 27.12 6.82
CA TYR A 48 -21.74 28.15 6.89
C TYR A 48 -21.23 29.45 6.32
N ASN A 49 -22.03 30.08 5.43
CA ASN A 49 -21.78 31.39 4.87
C ASN A 49 -22.38 32.46 5.80
N VAL A 50 -21.54 33.24 6.45
CA VAL A 50 -21.97 34.30 7.39
C VAL A 50 -22.45 35.58 6.68
N THR A 51 -22.36 35.66 5.36
CA THR A 51 -22.67 36.86 4.58
C THR A 51 -24.08 36.82 4.00
N ALA A 52 -24.58 38.02 3.63
CA ALA A 52 -25.88 38.19 2.97
C ALA A 52 -25.83 38.00 1.45
N ALA A 53 -24.70 37.49 0.89
CA ALA A 53 -24.51 37.17 -0.52
C ALA A 53 -23.98 35.73 -0.68
N PRO A 54 -24.28 35.06 -1.78
CA PRO A 54 -23.65 33.75 -2.09
C PRO A 54 -22.13 33.92 -2.21
N ILE A 55 -21.39 32.89 -1.76
CA ILE A 55 -19.93 32.81 -1.88
C ILE A 55 -19.58 31.62 -2.77
N ASP A 56 -18.82 31.88 -3.83
CA ASP A 56 -18.23 30.86 -4.66
C ASP A 56 -17.02 30.23 -3.92
N LEU A 57 -17.00 28.91 -3.88
CA LEU A 57 -15.90 28.12 -3.26
C LEU A 57 -15.01 27.49 -4.32
N THR A 58 -15.20 27.77 -5.60
CA THR A 58 -14.37 27.24 -6.67
C THR A 58 -12.90 27.61 -6.43
N GLY A 59 -12.00 26.60 -6.47
CA GLY A 59 -10.58 26.77 -6.19
C GLY A 59 -10.21 26.95 -4.71
N TRP A 60 -11.18 26.92 -3.77
CA TRP A 60 -10.85 26.83 -2.34
C TRP A 60 -10.40 25.42 -1.98
N TYR A 61 -9.83 25.23 -0.79
CA TYR A 61 -9.28 23.96 -0.36
C TYR A 61 -9.84 23.52 0.98
N LEU A 62 -9.99 22.21 1.12
CA LEU A 62 -10.26 21.54 2.38
C LEU A 62 -9.10 20.58 2.72
N SER A 63 -8.75 20.50 4.00
CA SER A 63 -7.72 19.60 4.50
C SER A 63 -8.03 19.08 5.89
N ASP A 64 -7.60 17.83 6.15
CA ASP A 64 -7.54 17.18 7.46
C ASP A 64 -6.18 17.33 8.14
N LYS A 65 -5.17 17.89 7.46
CA LYS A 65 -3.77 17.98 7.94
C LYS A 65 -3.25 19.41 7.94
N ALA A 66 -2.74 19.85 9.09
CA ALA A 66 -2.12 21.17 9.22
C ALA A 66 -0.83 21.35 8.40
N THR A 67 -0.21 20.25 8.00
CA THR A 67 1.00 20.24 7.16
C THR A 67 0.71 20.34 5.66
N ASN A 68 -0.55 20.22 5.24
CA ASN A 68 -0.97 20.34 3.83
C ASN A 68 -2.30 21.09 3.74
N LEU A 69 -2.24 22.42 3.65
CA LEU A 69 -3.43 23.31 3.66
C LEU A 69 -4.25 23.23 2.36
N THR A 70 -3.71 22.64 1.31
CA THR A 70 -4.31 22.56 -0.03
C THR A 70 -4.59 21.12 -0.46
N LYS A 71 -4.82 20.20 0.50
CA LYS A 71 -4.94 18.76 0.26
C LYS A 71 -6.02 18.39 -0.75
N TRP A 72 -7.17 19.05 -0.70
CA TRP A 72 -8.27 18.83 -1.64
C TRP A 72 -8.83 20.15 -2.15
N MET A 73 -8.73 20.39 -3.44
CA MET A 73 -9.28 21.55 -4.10
C MET A 73 -10.77 21.35 -4.38
N ILE A 74 -11.60 22.33 -4.01
CA ILE A 74 -13.03 22.36 -4.35
C ILE A 74 -13.15 22.72 -5.83
N PRO A 75 -13.52 21.78 -6.71
CA PRO A 75 -13.49 22.03 -8.16
C PRO A 75 -14.59 23.00 -8.62
N SER A 76 -15.72 23.07 -7.90
CA SER A 76 -16.80 24.02 -8.20
C SER A 76 -17.83 24.06 -7.07
N GLY A 77 -18.61 25.12 -6.99
CA GLY A 77 -19.79 25.25 -6.14
C GLY A 77 -19.81 26.49 -5.27
N SER A 78 -20.97 26.81 -4.73
CA SER A 78 -21.18 27.98 -3.91
C SER A 78 -21.99 27.66 -2.66
N ILE A 79 -21.90 28.53 -1.64
CA ILE A 79 -22.78 28.52 -0.48
C ILE A 79 -23.73 29.69 -0.59
N PRO A 80 -25.06 29.45 -0.54
CA PRO A 80 -26.05 30.56 -0.56
C PRO A 80 -25.82 31.56 0.59
N ALA A 81 -26.38 32.77 0.44
CA ALA A 81 -26.39 33.78 1.51
C ALA A 81 -26.98 33.19 2.78
N SER A 82 -26.28 33.28 3.92
CA SER A 82 -26.66 32.69 5.20
C SER A 82 -27.06 31.23 5.11
N GLY A 83 -26.47 30.50 4.15
CA GLY A 83 -26.75 29.09 3.86
C GLY A 83 -25.64 28.14 4.31
N PHE A 84 -25.88 26.87 4.10
CA PHE A 84 -25.03 25.78 4.51
C PHE A 84 -24.49 24.98 3.32
N LYS A 85 -23.38 24.29 3.51
CA LYS A 85 -22.80 23.35 2.57
C LYS A 85 -22.30 22.11 3.31
N MET A 86 -22.81 20.95 2.92
CA MET A 86 -22.36 19.67 3.47
C MET A 86 -21.14 19.14 2.70
N VAL A 87 -20.17 18.65 3.46
CA VAL A 87 -18.99 17.95 2.99
C VAL A 87 -18.99 16.58 3.66
N PHE A 88 -19.08 15.50 2.90
CA PHE A 88 -18.94 14.13 3.39
C PHE A 88 -17.51 13.66 3.16
N CYS A 89 -16.77 13.44 4.23
CA CYS A 89 -15.35 13.07 4.19
C CYS A 89 -15.19 11.58 3.86
N THR A 90 -15.15 11.24 2.57
CA THR A 90 -15.33 9.87 2.06
C THR A 90 -14.11 9.26 1.37
N LYS A 91 -13.02 9.99 1.18
CA LYS A 91 -11.91 9.65 0.27
C LYS A 91 -12.30 9.49 -1.22
N ARG A 92 -13.54 9.75 -1.64
CA ARG A 92 -14.00 9.58 -3.03
C ARG A 92 -13.39 10.56 -4.04
N ASN A 93 -12.85 11.70 -3.59
CA ASN A 93 -12.21 12.71 -4.43
C ASN A 93 -13.10 13.21 -5.57
N LEU A 94 -14.32 13.62 -5.27
CA LEU A 94 -15.29 14.08 -6.28
C LEU A 94 -16.33 15.07 -5.71
N VAL A 95 -17.09 15.67 -6.62
CA VAL A 95 -18.31 16.42 -6.31
C VAL A 95 -19.51 15.70 -6.91
N ASN A 96 -20.56 15.46 -6.12
CA ASN A 96 -21.81 14.87 -6.58
C ASN A 96 -22.97 15.82 -6.28
N GLY A 97 -23.46 16.49 -7.32
CA GLY A 97 -24.52 17.47 -7.17
C GLY A 97 -24.13 18.61 -6.21
N ASN A 98 -24.82 18.69 -5.08
CA ASN A 98 -24.56 19.72 -4.05
C ASN A 98 -23.67 19.21 -2.90
N GLU A 99 -23.12 18.01 -2.98
CA GLU A 99 -22.28 17.40 -1.94
C GLU A 99 -20.82 17.38 -2.35
N TYR A 100 -19.95 17.67 -1.39
CA TYR A 100 -18.51 17.59 -1.54
C TYR A 100 -18.01 16.30 -0.91
N HIS A 101 -17.13 15.61 -1.62
CA HIS A 101 -16.51 14.33 -1.21
C HIS A 101 -14.98 14.44 -1.35
N PRO A 102 -14.28 15.00 -0.37
CA PRO A 102 -12.82 15.15 -0.43
C PRO A 102 -12.10 13.81 -0.49
N ASN A 103 -10.79 13.90 -0.77
CA ASN A 103 -9.87 12.74 -0.85
C ASN A 103 -9.36 12.25 0.52
N PHE A 104 -10.06 12.59 1.58
CA PHE A 104 -9.75 12.18 2.96
C PHE A 104 -11.02 11.85 3.74
N ASN A 105 -10.89 11.10 4.82
CA ASN A 105 -11.85 10.96 5.92
C ASN A 105 -11.35 11.75 7.12
N LEU A 106 -12.17 11.85 8.16
CA LEU A 106 -11.79 12.45 9.44
C LEU A 106 -11.62 11.35 10.49
N SER A 107 -10.73 11.57 11.43
CA SER A 107 -10.61 10.77 12.65
C SER A 107 -10.66 11.67 13.88
N GLN A 108 -11.39 11.23 14.89
CA GLN A 108 -11.38 11.91 16.19
C GLN A 108 -10.30 11.40 17.14
N THR A 109 -9.56 10.35 16.76
CA THR A 109 -8.48 9.76 17.55
C THR A 109 -7.09 10.14 17.05
N ASP A 110 -6.91 10.42 15.74
CA ASP A 110 -5.60 10.65 15.12
C ASP A 110 -5.14 12.11 15.17
N GLY A 111 -5.91 12.98 15.82
CA GLY A 111 -5.56 14.38 15.97
C GLY A 111 -5.73 15.20 14.69
N ASP A 112 -6.66 14.82 13.85
CA ASP A 112 -6.99 15.48 12.60
C ASP A 112 -7.45 16.91 12.76
N TRP A 113 -7.41 17.62 11.68
CA TRP A 113 -7.90 18.99 11.56
C TRP A 113 -9.07 19.05 10.58
N ILE A 114 -9.83 20.11 10.67
CA ILE A 114 -10.72 20.57 9.61
C ILE A 114 -10.21 21.96 9.24
N ILE A 115 -9.66 22.11 8.04
CA ILE A 115 -9.07 23.38 7.58
C ILE A 115 -9.73 23.77 6.27
N LEU A 116 -10.26 24.99 6.23
CA LEU A 116 -10.78 25.62 5.04
C LEU A 116 -9.81 26.72 4.62
N SER A 117 -9.27 26.63 3.42
CA SER A 117 -8.38 27.64 2.82
C SER A 117 -9.02 28.25 1.56
N ASN A 118 -8.73 29.51 1.29
CA ASN A 118 -9.18 30.17 0.07
C ASN A 118 -8.37 29.71 -1.15
N SER A 119 -8.69 30.22 -2.33
CA SER A 119 -8.02 29.88 -3.59
C SER A 119 -6.53 30.25 -3.63
N PHE A 120 -6.06 31.13 -2.73
CA PHE A 120 -4.63 31.44 -2.57
C PHE A 120 -3.92 30.56 -1.53
N GLY A 121 -4.58 29.53 -0.99
CA GLY A 121 -4.04 28.67 0.05
C GLY A 121 -4.00 29.29 1.46
N ASN A 122 -4.58 30.47 1.66
CA ASN A 122 -4.63 31.11 2.98
C ASN A 122 -5.78 30.51 3.81
N VAL A 123 -5.48 30.14 5.06
CA VAL A 123 -6.49 29.60 5.98
C VAL A 123 -7.57 30.64 6.24
N VAL A 124 -8.81 30.25 6.00
CA VAL A 124 -10.02 31.05 6.24
C VAL A 124 -10.63 30.71 7.58
N ASP A 125 -10.73 29.41 7.89
CA ASP A 125 -11.15 28.88 9.19
C ASP A 125 -10.51 27.51 9.43
N SER A 126 -10.31 27.18 10.70
CA SER A 126 -9.76 25.87 11.04
C SER A 126 -10.20 25.41 12.42
N PHE A 127 -10.32 24.10 12.59
CA PHE A 127 -10.62 23.47 13.86
C PHE A 127 -9.80 22.19 14.01
N LYS A 128 -9.07 22.05 15.14
CA LYS A 128 -8.42 20.79 15.48
C LYS A 128 -9.42 19.87 16.18
N ILE A 129 -9.57 18.66 15.71
CA ILE A 129 -10.41 17.65 16.35
C ILE A 129 -9.70 17.18 17.62
N VAL A 130 -10.25 17.55 18.77
CA VAL A 130 -9.67 17.26 20.10
C VAL A 130 -10.70 16.66 21.07
N HIS A 131 -11.93 16.50 20.63
CA HIS A 131 -13.02 16.01 21.46
C HIS A 131 -13.58 14.74 20.85
N LEU A 132 -13.50 13.66 21.60
CA LEU A 132 -14.22 12.43 21.27
C LEU A 132 -15.74 12.66 21.38
N THR A 133 -16.49 12.09 20.45
CA THR A 133 -17.96 12.10 20.45
C THR A 133 -18.51 10.69 20.50
N LYS A 134 -19.61 10.50 21.22
CA LYS A 134 -20.38 9.27 21.17
C LYS A 134 -21.13 9.15 19.86
N ALA A 135 -21.54 7.94 19.53
CA ALA A 135 -22.28 7.64 18.30
C ALA A 135 -23.42 8.64 18.06
N ASN A 136 -23.47 9.18 16.84
CA ASN A 136 -24.46 10.16 16.35
C ASN A 136 -24.45 11.52 17.04
N HIS A 137 -23.40 11.86 17.76
CA HIS A 137 -23.17 13.20 18.26
C HIS A 137 -22.28 13.99 17.30
N SER A 138 -22.31 15.32 17.41
CA SER A 138 -21.47 16.25 16.64
C SER A 138 -20.85 17.32 17.53
N VAL A 139 -19.85 17.99 17.00
CA VAL A 139 -19.25 19.19 17.61
C VAL A 139 -19.45 20.36 16.65
N GLY A 140 -19.92 21.46 17.16
CA GLY A 140 -20.18 22.63 16.35
C GLY A 140 -20.13 23.92 17.13
N ARG A 141 -20.21 25.03 16.43
CA ARG A 141 -20.33 26.36 17.06
C ARG A 141 -21.63 26.43 17.86
N SER A 142 -21.60 27.04 19.03
CA SER A 142 -22.77 27.06 19.95
C SER A 142 -24.04 27.64 19.30
N THR A 143 -23.89 28.59 18.39
CA THR A 143 -24.85 29.07 17.38
C THR A 143 -24.06 29.30 16.11
N ASN A 144 -24.73 29.44 14.97
CA ASN A 144 -24.05 29.69 13.70
C ASN A 144 -23.01 30.80 13.79
N ALA A 145 -21.79 30.53 13.35
CA ALA A 145 -20.63 31.44 13.39
C ALA A 145 -20.20 31.92 14.79
N ALA A 146 -20.71 31.36 15.89
CA ALA A 146 -20.20 31.65 17.23
C ALA A 146 -18.71 31.25 17.35
N VAL A 147 -17.98 31.88 18.27
CA VAL A 147 -16.55 31.57 18.47
C VAL A 147 -16.35 30.23 19.20
N ASP A 148 -17.23 29.92 20.14
CA ASP A 148 -17.13 28.72 20.99
C ASP A 148 -17.77 27.50 20.33
N PHE A 149 -17.07 26.38 20.44
CA PHE A 149 -17.56 25.06 20.02
C PHE A 149 -18.18 24.33 21.20
N LYS A 150 -19.26 23.59 20.93
CA LYS A 150 -20.05 22.82 21.86
C LYS A 150 -20.39 21.45 21.29
N LEU A 151 -20.91 20.58 22.13
CA LEU A 151 -21.41 19.27 21.73
C LEU A 151 -22.92 19.37 21.40
N PHE A 152 -23.32 18.59 20.39
CA PHE A 152 -24.74 18.40 20.03
C PHE A 152 -25.07 16.92 20.13
N THR A 153 -26.00 16.57 21.03
CA THR A 153 -26.55 15.20 21.12
C THR A 153 -27.58 14.92 20.02
N THR A 154 -28.02 15.97 19.36
CA THR A 154 -28.85 15.94 18.14
C THR A 154 -28.18 16.88 17.15
N PRO A 155 -27.41 16.35 16.20
CA PRO A 155 -26.77 17.14 15.14
C PRO A 155 -27.76 17.96 14.33
N THR A 156 -27.31 19.09 13.81
CA THR A 156 -28.15 20.06 13.08
C THR A 156 -27.73 20.28 11.62
N PRO A 157 -27.46 19.22 10.83
CA PRO A 157 -26.96 19.38 9.47
C PRO A 157 -27.96 20.13 8.57
N ASN A 158 -27.47 21.10 7.80
CA ASN A 158 -28.24 22.00 6.96
C ASN A 158 -29.29 22.87 7.72
N ALA A 159 -29.06 23.12 8.99
CA ALA A 159 -29.92 23.89 9.83
C ALA A 159 -29.14 24.77 10.82
N ASN A 160 -29.82 25.75 11.44
CA ASN A 160 -29.16 26.57 12.45
C ASN A 160 -28.79 25.74 13.69
N ASN A 161 -27.58 25.91 14.16
CA ASN A 161 -27.09 25.28 15.39
C ASN A 161 -28.01 25.61 16.57
N SER A 162 -28.54 24.56 17.21
CA SER A 162 -29.46 24.70 18.36
C SER A 162 -29.30 23.48 19.29
N GLY A 163 -29.51 23.69 20.58
CA GLY A 163 -29.37 22.57 21.55
C GLY A 163 -27.93 22.30 21.99
N ALA A 164 -27.02 23.26 21.79
CA ALA A 164 -25.63 23.18 22.20
C ALA A 164 -25.47 22.84 23.70
N GLN A 165 -24.63 21.87 24.02
CA GLN A 165 -24.37 21.41 25.38
C GLN A 165 -22.86 21.46 25.69
N ASN A 166 -22.50 21.40 26.95
CA ASN A 166 -21.10 21.22 27.35
C ASN A 166 -20.65 19.82 26.99
N PHE A 167 -19.33 19.65 26.84
CA PHE A 167 -18.73 18.35 26.61
C PHE A 167 -19.00 17.39 27.78
N TYR A 168 -18.74 16.10 27.56
CA TYR A 168 -18.98 15.07 28.55
C TYR A 168 -18.22 15.31 29.85
N ILE A 169 -18.78 14.81 30.93
CA ILE A 169 -18.04 14.66 32.19
C ILE A 169 -16.82 13.77 31.92
N PRO A 170 -15.66 14.08 32.52
CA PRO A 170 -14.46 13.24 32.33
C PRO A 170 -14.72 11.78 32.68
N THR A 171 -14.18 10.87 31.87
CA THR A 171 -14.30 9.41 32.09
C THR A 171 -13.63 9.01 33.40
N PRO A 172 -14.25 8.18 34.22
CA PRO A 172 -13.64 7.64 35.43
C PRO A 172 -12.38 6.83 35.14
N THR A 173 -11.46 6.79 36.10
CA THR A 173 -10.22 6.00 36.03
C THR A 173 -10.14 5.03 37.18
N PHE A 174 -9.50 3.88 36.96
CA PHE A 174 -9.31 2.83 37.96
C PHE A 174 -7.89 2.86 38.54
N SER A 175 -7.75 2.54 39.83
CA SER A 175 -6.44 2.49 40.50
C SER A 175 -5.61 1.25 40.14
N GLN A 176 -6.24 0.23 39.54
CA GLN A 176 -5.60 -0.99 39.08
C GLN A 176 -5.91 -1.16 37.59
N GLN A 177 -4.91 -1.52 36.81
CA GLN A 177 -5.09 -1.83 35.38
C GLN A 177 -5.84 -3.14 35.18
N ALA A 178 -6.48 -3.31 34.03
CA ALA A 178 -7.03 -4.60 33.62
C ALA A 178 -5.92 -5.66 33.57
N GLY A 179 -6.22 -6.92 33.90
CA GLY A 179 -5.21 -7.98 33.85
C GLY A 179 -5.45 -9.15 34.81
N PHE A 180 -4.42 -9.97 34.92
CA PHE A 180 -4.42 -11.22 35.69
C PHE A 180 -3.78 -11.04 37.06
N TYR A 181 -4.48 -11.47 38.09
CA TYR A 181 -4.05 -11.29 39.46
C TYR A 181 -4.18 -12.61 40.25
N PRO A 182 -3.13 -13.03 40.98
CA PRO A 182 -3.17 -14.27 41.75
C PRO A 182 -4.06 -14.17 43.03
N VAL A 183 -4.42 -12.95 43.44
CA VAL A 183 -5.16 -12.68 44.66
C VAL A 183 -6.20 -11.59 44.46
N THR A 184 -7.17 -11.52 45.36
CA THR A 184 -8.18 -10.46 45.45
C THR A 184 -7.60 -9.08 45.29
N GLN A 185 -8.21 -8.25 44.44
CA GLN A 185 -7.81 -6.85 44.19
C GLN A 185 -8.73 -5.89 44.91
N SER A 186 -8.18 -4.74 45.32
CA SER A 186 -8.94 -3.60 45.87
C SER A 186 -8.81 -2.44 44.89
N VAL A 187 -9.92 -2.14 44.18
CA VAL A 187 -9.91 -1.14 43.09
C VAL A 187 -10.64 0.12 43.53
N SER A 188 -9.93 1.25 43.48
CA SER A 188 -10.53 2.58 43.66
C SER A 188 -10.90 3.18 42.31
N ILE A 189 -11.98 3.96 42.28
CA ILE A 189 -12.43 4.70 41.09
C ILE A 189 -12.34 6.21 41.38
N SER A 190 -11.81 6.97 40.43
CA SER A 190 -11.73 8.43 40.52
C SER A 190 -12.28 9.09 39.26
N CYS A 191 -12.74 10.33 39.37
CA CYS A 191 -13.14 11.17 38.24
C CYS A 191 -12.54 12.57 38.45
N ALA A 192 -12.10 13.20 37.38
CA ALA A 192 -11.51 14.54 37.42
C ALA A 192 -12.55 15.63 37.76
N ASP A 193 -13.83 15.38 37.55
CA ASP A 193 -14.91 16.22 38.05
C ASP A 193 -15.34 15.74 39.46
N PRO A 194 -14.97 16.48 40.52
CA PRO A 194 -15.32 16.08 41.89
C PRO A 194 -16.82 16.22 42.22
N SER A 195 -17.58 16.89 41.36
CA SER A 195 -19.04 17.06 41.53
C SER A 195 -19.82 15.89 40.92
N ALA A 196 -19.18 15.07 40.11
CA ALA A 196 -19.82 13.95 39.43
C ALA A 196 -20.09 12.79 40.40
N THR A 197 -21.20 12.11 40.20
CA THR A 197 -21.52 10.86 40.86
C THR A 197 -21.01 9.69 40.02
N ILE A 198 -20.01 8.98 40.51
CA ILE A 198 -19.51 7.77 39.84
C ILE A 198 -20.49 6.62 40.14
N ARG A 199 -20.89 5.92 39.08
CA ARG A 199 -21.68 4.68 39.18
C ARG A 199 -20.95 3.54 38.46
N TYR A 200 -21.13 2.33 38.97
CA TYR A 200 -20.42 1.18 38.43
C TYR A 200 -21.27 -0.09 38.40
N THR A 201 -20.82 -1.07 37.61
CA THR A 201 -21.30 -2.45 37.52
C THR A 201 -20.12 -3.42 37.65
N LEU A 202 -20.41 -4.68 38.00
CA LEU A 202 -19.40 -5.77 38.09
C LEU A 202 -19.75 -7.00 37.24
N ASP A 203 -20.75 -6.88 36.43
CA ASP A 203 -21.30 -7.94 35.57
C ASP A 203 -21.17 -7.65 34.07
N GLY A 204 -20.38 -6.65 33.71
CA GLY A 204 -20.19 -6.23 32.32
C GLY A 204 -21.34 -5.43 31.72
N SER A 205 -22.43 -5.20 32.45
CA SER A 205 -23.50 -4.33 31.96
C SER A 205 -23.11 -2.85 32.00
N ASP A 206 -23.77 -2.02 31.17
CA ASP A 206 -23.49 -0.59 31.12
C ASP A 206 -23.93 0.11 32.42
N PRO A 207 -23.08 0.98 33.00
CA PRO A 207 -23.47 1.82 34.12
C PRO A 207 -24.57 2.82 33.71
N VAL A 208 -25.70 2.79 34.41
CA VAL A 208 -26.84 3.70 34.20
C VAL A 208 -27.13 4.52 35.45
N ALA A 209 -28.00 5.50 35.32
CA ALA A 209 -28.35 6.40 36.44
C ALA A 209 -28.89 5.69 37.70
N THR A 210 -29.30 4.42 37.57
CA THR A 210 -29.77 3.58 38.69
C THR A 210 -28.74 2.57 39.16
N SER A 211 -27.57 2.44 38.51
CA SER A 211 -26.50 1.54 38.92
C SER A 211 -25.89 1.93 40.27
N THR A 212 -25.13 1.03 40.86
CA THR A 212 -24.51 1.21 42.19
C THR A 212 -23.66 2.47 42.25
N VAL A 213 -23.87 3.32 43.27
CA VAL A 213 -23.02 4.49 43.46
C VAL A 213 -21.69 4.06 44.08
N TYR A 214 -20.60 4.57 43.55
CA TYR A 214 -19.30 4.34 44.14
C TYR A 214 -19.12 5.13 45.42
N SER A 215 -18.76 4.44 46.51
CA SER A 215 -18.56 5.06 47.83
C SER A 215 -17.19 4.73 48.46
N GLY A 216 -16.36 3.92 47.80
CA GLY A 216 -15.04 3.52 48.31
C GLY A 216 -14.50 2.28 47.58
N PRO A 217 -13.27 1.82 47.89
CA PRO A 217 -12.61 0.75 47.17
C PRO A 217 -13.46 -0.52 47.03
N ILE A 218 -13.45 -1.10 45.86
CA ILE A 218 -14.24 -2.29 45.48
C ILE A 218 -13.32 -3.52 45.60
N SER A 219 -13.77 -4.52 46.37
CA SER A 219 -13.06 -5.80 46.51
C SER A 219 -13.47 -6.75 45.38
N ILE A 220 -12.52 -7.13 44.53
CA ILE A 220 -12.69 -8.07 43.42
C ILE A 220 -11.98 -9.38 43.77
N ALA A 221 -12.76 -10.35 44.28
CA ALA A 221 -12.26 -11.63 44.76
C ALA A 221 -12.39 -12.77 43.73
N THR A 222 -13.13 -12.55 42.65
CA THR A 222 -13.32 -13.49 41.52
C THR A 222 -13.27 -12.70 40.24
N THR A 223 -13.00 -13.37 39.09
CA THR A 223 -13.01 -12.73 37.79
C THR A 223 -14.29 -11.90 37.58
N LYS A 224 -14.10 -10.61 37.24
CA LYS A 224 -15.16 -9.63 37.05
C LYS A 224 -14.76 -8.60 35.98
N VAL A 225 -15.78 -8.07 35.29
CA VAL A 225 -15.66 -6.86 34.50
C VAL A 225 -16.19 -5.69 35.30
N LEU A 226 -15.33 -4.76 35.67
CA LEU A 226 -15.70 -3.50 36.28
C LEU A 226 -15.91 -2.45 35.19
N ARG A 227 -17.14 -1.92 35.13
CA ARG A 227 -17.46 -0.78 34.25
C ARG A 227 -17.91 0.40 35.10
N ALA A 228 -17.50 1.60 34.77
CA ALA A 228 -17.84 2.81 35.51
C ALA A 228 -18.09 4.00 34.57
N ALA A 229 -19.11 4.81 34.94
CA ALA A 229 -19.37 6.08 34.27
C ALA A 229 -19.69 7.17 35.33
N ALA A 230 -19.44 8.42 34.95
CA ALA A 230 -19.67 9.61 35.77
C ALA A 230 -20.95 10.32 35.30
N PHE A 231 -21.81 10.65 36.29
CA PHE A 231 -23.11 11.29 36.12
C PHE A 231 -23.14 12.60 36.91
N GLY A 232 -23.78 13.62 36.36
CA GLY A 232 -23.86 14.93 36.99
C GLY A 232 -24.73 15.90 36.20
N THR A 233 -24.43 17.21 36.29
CA THR A 233 -25.20 18.26 35.59
C THR A 233 -24.81 18.36 34.11
N GLY A 234 -23.73 17.70 33.66
CA GLY A 234 -23.30 17.62 32.25
C GLY A 234 -23.74 16.30 31.59
N LEU A 235 -23.29 16.08 30.37
CA LEU A 235 -23.50 14.84 29.65
C LEU A 235 -22.69 13.72 30.34
N THR A 236 -23.34 12.56 30.52
CA THR A 236 -22.69 11.36 31.08
C THR A 236 -21.37 11.03 30.35
N SER A 237 -20.32 10.76 31.10
CA SER A 237 -19.00 10.39 30.60
C SER A 237 -19.05 9.20 29.64
N PHE A 238 -17.97 8.94 28.93
CA PHE A 238 -17.71 7.61 28.39
C PHE A 238 -17.60 6.60 29.54
N THR A 239 -17.76 5.31 29.22
CA THR A 239 -17.65 4.22 30.19
C THR A 239 -16.19 3.75 30.21
N ALA A 240 -15.59 3.71 31.39
CA ALA A 240 -14.32 2.99 31.59
C ALA A 240 -14.63 1.52 31.84
N THR A 241 -13.84 0.63 31.27
CA THR A 241 -13.98 -0.82 31.37
C THR A 241 -12.64 -1.46 31.76
N ASN A 242 -12.61 -2.33 32.76
CA ASN A 242 -11.46 -3.17 33.08
C ASN A 242 -11.92 -4.56 33.49
N THR A 243 -11.35 -5.58 32.87
CA THR A 243 -11.52 -6.97 33.31
C THR A 243 -10.39 -7.37 34.26
N TYR A 244 -10.78 -7.93 35.41
CA TYR A 244 -9.85 -8.45 36.42
C TYR A 244 -10.03 -9.98 36.49
N PHE A 245 -9.00 -10.71 36.07
CA PHE A 245 -8.95 -12.18 36.13
C PHE A 245 -8.29 -12.57 37.44
N ILE A 246 -9.02 -13.27 38.29
CA ILE A 246 -8.55 -13.62 39.65
C ILE A 246 -8.27 -15.11 39.75
N ASN A 247 -7.02 -15.46 40.03
CA ASN A 247 -6.53 -16.83 40.17
C ASN A 247 -6.87 -17.74 38.98
N VAL A 248 -6.71 -17.21 37.77
CA VAL A 248 -6.83 -17.95 36.50
C VAL A 248 -5.59 -17.70 35.67
N THR A 249 -5.26 -18.66 34.81
CA THR A 249 -4.14 -18.58 33.86
C THR A 249 -4.56 -19.26 32.57
N HIS A 250 -4.03 -18.79 31.45
CA HIS A 250 -4.26 -19.38 30.15
C HIS A 250 -2.92 -19.50 29.40
N SER A 251 -2.86 -20.44 28.45
CA SER A 251 -1.68 -20.68 27.62
C SER A 251 -1.71 -19.96 26.29
N ILE A 252 -2.82 -19.32 25.97
CA ILE A 252 -3.06 -18.54 24.74
C ILE A 252 -3.65 -17.17 25.11
N PRO A 253 -3.64 -16.17 24.19
CA PRO A 253 -4.24 -14.87 24.42
C PRO A 253 -5.67 -14.93 24.91
N VAL A 254 -6.10 -13.88 25.60
CA VAL A 254 -7.45 -13.75 26.14
C VAL A 254 -8.13 -12.52 25.58
N VAL A 255 -9.37 -12.70 25.15
CA VAL A 255 -10.26 -11.61 24.76
C VAL A 255 -11.39 -11.53 25.78
N SER A 256 -11.61 -10.36 26.36
CA SER A 256 -12.77 -10.08 27.21
C SER A 256 -13.72 -9.14 26.48
N ILE A 257 -14.98 -9.55 26.35
CA ILE A 257 -16.02 -8.72 25.75
C ILE A 257 -17.18 -8.51 26.72
N CYS A 258 -17.78 -7.34 26.69
CA CYS A 258 -18.86 -7.05 27.59
C CYS A 258 -19.81 -5.96 27.07
N SER A 259 -21.07 -6.18 27.24
CA SER A 259 -22.25 -5.32 27.37
C SER A 259 -23.51 -6.18 27.43
N GLN A 260 -24.65 -5.60 27.70
CA GLN A 260 -25.92 -6.34 27.65
C GLN A 260 -26.30 -6.75 26.24
N GLY A 261 -26.04 -5.87 25.27
CA GLY A 261 -26.31 -6.14 23.84
C GLY A 261 -25.42 -7.24 23.27
N VAL A 262 -24.12 -7.23 23.62
CA VAL A 262 -23.17 -8.30 23.26
C VAL A 262 -23.57 -9.64 23.90
N TYR A 263 -24.01 -9.63 25.17
CA TYR A 263 -24.54 -10.83 25.82
C TYR A 263 -25.76 -11.37 25.06
N ASN A 264 -26.70 -10.50 24.66
CA ASN A 264 -27.88 -10.91 23.92
C ASN A 264 -27.53 -11.48 22.54
N LEU A 265 -26.53 -10.92 21.87
CA LEU A 265 -26.03 -11.43 20.60
C LEU A 265 -25.39 -12.82 20.78
N VAL A 266 -24.37 -12.91 21.61
CA VAL A 266 -23.47 -14.08 21.70
C VAL A 266 -24.10 -15.22 22.50
N ALA A 267 -24.60 -14.94 23.70
CA ALA A 267 -25.14 -15.98 24.60
C ALA A 267 -26.58 -16.37 24.24
N GLN A 268 -27.43 -15.40 23.93
CA GLN A 268 -28.84 -15.67 23.65
C GLN A 268 -29.18 -15.87 22.18
N GLY A 269 -28.24 -15.56 21.27
CA GLY A 269 -28.45 -15.77 19.86
C GLY A 269 -29.39 -14.77 19.18
N SER A 270 -29.60 -13.61 19.78
CA SER A 270 -30.33 -12.52 19.14
C SER A 270 -29.54 -11.96 17.97
N GLN A 271 -30.01 -12.18 16.75
CA GLN A 271 -29.20 -11.82 15.55
C GLN A 271 -29.05 -10.32 15.33
N ASN A 272 -29.99 -9.51 15.81
CA ASN A 272 -29.98 -8.05 15.71
C ASN A 272 -30.48 -7.43 17.01
N PRO A 273 -29.71 -7.51 18.11
CA PRO A 273 -30.10 -6.82 19.32
C PRO A 273 -30.06 -5.30 19.09
N PRO A 274 -30.91 -4.51 19.73
CA PRO A 274 -31.03 -3.07 19.47
C PRO A 274 -29.79 -2.28 19.86
N ASP A 275 -28.96 -2.79 20.76
CA ASP A 275 -27.70 -2.20 21.19
C ASP A 275 -26.62 -3.28 21.13
N ARG A 276 -25.67 -3.13 20.21
CA ARG A 276 -24.58 -4.08 19.99
C ARG A 276 -23.21 -3.48 20.30
N ILE A 277 -23.20 -2.25 20.80
CA ILE A 277 -21.95 -1.60 21.18
C ILE A 277 -21.52 -2.20 22.53
N GLY A 278 -20.24 -2.51 22.64
CA GLY A 278 -19.65 -3.06 23.84
C GLY A 278 -18.13 -2.95 23.84
N ALA A 279 -17.55 -3.25 24.99
CA ALA A 279 -16.09 -3.22 25.13
C ALA A 279 -15.45 -4.53 24.67
N PHE A 280 -14.27 -4.40 24.11
CA PHE A 280 -13.34 -5.45 23.73
C PHE A 280 -11.99 -5.14 24.38
N GLU A 281 -11.44 -6.06 25.14
CA GLU A 281 -10.13 -5.97 25.78
C GLU A 281 -9.27 -7.15 25.33
N LEU A 282 -8.01 -6.89 24.94
CA LEU A 282 -7.05 -7.90 24.49
C LEU A 282 -5.92 -8.07 25.51
N PHE A 283 -5.63 -9.33 25.85
CA PHE A 283 -4.54 -9.72 26.72
C PHE A 283 -3.68 -10.79 26.05
N GLU A 284 -2.36 -10.66 26.15
CA GLU A 284 -1.45 -11.70 25.71
C GLU A 284 -1.44 -12.92 26.62
N GLN A 285 -0.84 -14.02 26.16
CA GLN A 285 -0.70 -15.28 26.90
C GLN A 285 0.06 -15.13 28.23
N ASP A 286 0.90 -14.11 28.37
CA ASP A 286 1.59 -13.78 29.63
C ASP A 286 0.70 -12.99 30.60
N GLY A 287 -0.53 -12.70 30.22
CA GLY A 287 -1.51 -11.95 30.98
C GLY A 287 -1.36 -10.43 30.89
N THR A 288 -0.46 -9.91 30.05
CA THR A 288 -0.31 -8.46 29.83
C THR A 288 -1.49 -7.93 29.03
N PHE A 289 -2.09 -6.85 29.52
CA PHE A 289 -3.07 -6.04 28.78
C PHE A 289 -2.39 -5.38 27.58
N LYS A 290 -3.04 -5.40 26.43
CA LYS A 290 -2.51 -4.82 25.20
C LYS A 290 -3.31 -3.62 24.74
N ASP A 291 -4.60 -3.81 24.51
CA ASP A 291 -5.43 -2.72 24.03
C ASP A 291 -6.90 -2.96 24.37
N GLU A 292 -7.69 -1.89 24.33
CA GLU A 292 -9.14 -1.92 24.50
C GLU A 292 -9.83 -0.95 23.53
N SER A 293 -11.04 -1.31 23.12
CA SER A 293 -11.93 -0.37 22.44
C SER A 293 -13.39 -0.70 22.66
N GLU A 294 -14.26 0.30 22.56
CA GLU A 294 -15.68 0.06 22.32
C GLU A 294 -15.95 -0.04 20.82
N GLY A 295 -16.81 -0.98 20.43
CA GLY A 295 -17.15 -1.20 19.04
C GLY A 295 -18.47 -1.92 18.84
N ASP A 296 -18.87 -2.08 17.57
CA ASP A 296 -20.08 -2.79 17.18
C ASP A 296 -19.81 -4.29 17.02
N PHE A 297 -20.66 -5.12 17.59
CA PHE A 297 -20.60 -6.58 17.49
C PHE A 297 -21.70 -7.08 16.56
N ASN A 298 -21.31 -7.86 15.54
CA ASN A 298 -22.20 -8.35 14.51
C ASN A 298 -22.21 -9.87 14.45
N LYS A 299 -23.32 -10.47 14.02
CA LYS A 299 -23.41 -11.90 13.78
C LYS A 299 -22.36 -12.32 12.72
N HIS A 300 -21.59 -13.38 13.03
CA HIS A 300 -20.74 -14.07 12.06
C HIS A 300 -21.13 -15.54 11.95
N GLY A 301 -21.18 -16.05 10.71
CA GLY A 301 -21.61 -17.43 10.43
C GLY A 301 -23.12 -17.55 10.20
N ASN A 302 -23.54 -18.67 9.62
CA ASN A 302 -24.94 -19.00 9.33
C ASN A 302 -25.35 -20.27 10.03
N ASP A 303 -24.98 -21.45 9.56
CA ASP A 303 -25.37 -22.74 10.13
C ASP A 303 -24.80 -22.92 11.54
N SER A 304 -23.54 -22.54 11.74
CA SER A 304 -22.87 -22.57 13.05
C SER A 304 -23.51 -21.64 14.08
N TRP A 305 -24.37 -20.69 13.66
CA TRP A 305 -25.13 -19.84 14.58
C TRP A 305 -26.15 -20.61 15.42
N ALA A 306 -26.53 -21.80 14.98
CA ALA A 306 -27.40 -22.70 15.74
C ALA A 306 -26.74 -23.24 17.03
N TYR A 307 -25.40 -23.25 17.08
CA TYR A 307 -24.67 -23.68 18.27
C TYR A 307 -24.76 -22.63 19.39
N GLN A 308 -24.56 -23.05 20.64
CA GLN A 308 -24.55 -22.11 21.76
C GLN A 308 -23.29 -21.26 21.82
N GLN A 309 -22.19 -21.76 21.32
CA GLN A 309 -20.94 -21.05 21.16
C GLN A 309 -20.90 -20.47 19.73
N ARG A 310 -21.10 -19.17 19.61
CA ARG A 310 -21.36 -18.45 18.35
C ARG A 310 -20.19 -17.58 17.92
N GLY A 311 -19.99 -17.48 16.61
CA GLY A 311 -19.06 -16.50 16.02
C GLY A 311 -19.66 -15.11 15.89
N PHE A 312 -18.83 -14.08 15.95
CA PHE A 312 -19.22 -12.70 15.75
C PHE A 312 -18.07 -11.88 15.15
N ASP A 313 -18.42 -10.80 14.44
CA ASP A 313 -17.49 -9.76 14.02
C ASP A 313 -17.43 -8.69 15.09
N PHE A 314 -16.25 -8.16 15.36
CA PHE A 314 -16.02 -6.93 16.11
C PHE A 314 -15.57 -5.84 15.16
N VAL A 315 -16.22 -4.67 15.20
CA VAL A 315 -15.90 -3.50 14.39
C VAL A 315 -15.49 -2.38 15.32
N CYS A 316 -14.19 -2.10 15.34
CA CYS A 316 -13.58 -1.02 16.08
C CYS A 316 -13.35 0.15 15.11
N ARG A 317 -13.91 1.30 15.44
CA ARG A 317 -13.71 2.54 14.70
C ARG A 317 -13.88 3.71 15.66
N ASP A 318 -13.20 4.80 15.37
CA ASP A 318 -13.30 6.03 16.16
C ASP A 318 -14.73 6.59 16.26
N GLN A 319 -15.63 6.23 15.34
CA GLN A 319 -17.06 6.55 15.37
C GLN A 319 -17.77 6.13 16.67
N TYR A 320 -17.21 5.18 17.41
CA TYR A 320 -17.74 4.71 18.69
C TYR A 320 -17.19 5.49 19.90
N GLY A 321 -16.26 6.44 19.65
CA GLY A 321 -15.81 7.42 20.63
C GLY A 321 -14.64 6.97 21.51
N GLN A 322 -13.91 5.96 21.09
CA GLN A 322 -12.68 5.48 21.72
C GLN A 322 -11.61 5.21 20.64
N ASN A 323 -10.76 4.22 20.82
CA ASN A 323 -9.73 3.87 19.85
C ASN A 323 -10.31 3.63 18.45
N GLY A 324 -9.60 4.08 17.43
CA GLY A 324 -9.99 3.89 16.02
C GLY A 324 -9.77 2.47 15.51
N ASP A 325 -8.88 1.73 16.16
CA ASP A 325 -8.52 0.34 15.89
C ASP A 325 -8.01 -0.35 17.17
N ILE A 326 -7.72 -1.62 17.09
CA ILE A 326 -6.94 -2.36 18.08
C ILE A 326 -5.48 -2.28 17.64
N ASP A 327 -4.69 -1.46 18.36
CA ASP A 327 -3.27 -1.21 18.06
C ASP A 327 -2.37 -2.23 18.76
N HIS A 328 -2.30 -3.40 18.16
CA HIS A 328 -1.41 -4.47 18.59
C HIS A 328 -1.11 -5.44 17.44
N GLN A 329 0.12 -5.95 17.34
CA GLN A 329 0.45 -7.05 16.43
C GLN A 329 -0.23 -8.35 16.90
N ILE A 330 -1.50 -8.53 16.54
CA ILE A 330 -2.29 -9.70 16.95
C ILE A 330 -1.72 -10.98 16.34
N PHE A 331 -1.32 -10.93 15.07
CA PHE A 331 -0.89 -12.09 14.31
C PHE A 331 0.64 -12.10 14.14
N PRO A 332 1.36 -13.05 14.77
CA PRO A 332 2.82 -13.09 14.67
C PRO A 332 3.37 -13.23 13.24
N GLU A 333 2.56 -13.76 12.31
CA GLU A 333 2.92 -13.96 10.91
C GLU A 333 2.75 -12.71 10.04
N ARG A 334 2.17 -11.65 10.57
CA ARG A 334 1.89 -10.39 9.87
C ARG A 334 2.54 -9.23 10.62
N THR A 335 2.97 -8.23 9.89
CA THR A 335 3.55 -7.00 10.49
C THR A 335 2.50 -5.96 10.88
N ARG A 336 1.25 -6.20 10.53
CA ARG A 336 0.13 -5.30 10.80
C ARG A 336 -0.13 -5.17 12.30
N THR A 337 -0.34 -3.94 12.77
CA THR A 337 -0.64 -3.62 14.18
C THR A 337 -2.01 -2.98 14.38
N GLY A 338 -2.59 -2.32 13.39
CA GLY A 338 -3.90 -1.68 13.50
C GLY A 338 -5.02 -2.50 12.86
N PHE A 339 -6.06 -2.84 13.61
CA PHE A 339 -7.19 -3.64 13.14
C PHE A 339 -8.52 -2.97 13.47
N GLN A 340 -9.22 -2.50 12.42
CA GLN A 340 -10.57 -1.95 12.58
C GLN A 340 -11.65 -3.02 12.62
N LYS A 341 -11.37 -4.22 12.12
CA LYS A 341 -12.33 -5.31 12.09
C LYS A 341 -11.68 -6.67 12.33
N LEU A 342 -12.23 -7.38 13.29
CA LEU A 342 -11.79 -8.73 13.68
C LEU A 342 -12.97 -9.70 13.65
N ILE A 343 -12.70 -10.96 13.37
CA ILE A 343 -13.66 -12.06 13.54
C ILE A 343 -13.27 -12.85 14.78
N LEU A 344 -14.23 -13.10 15.67
CA LEU A 344 -14.11 -14.07 16.77
C LEU A 344 -14.98 -15.28 16.42
N LYS A 345 -14.31 -16.41 16.13
CA LYS A 345 -14.95 -17.61 15.59
C LYS A 345 -14.59 -18.84 16.43
N PRO A 346 -15.54 -19.65 16.88
CA PRO A 346 -15.26 -20.91 17.60
C PRO A 346 -15.23 -22.10 16.63
N ALA A 347 -14.34 -22.09 15.65
CA ALA A 347 -14.17 -23.11 14.62
C ALA A 347 -15.41 -23.45 13.75
N ALA A 348 -16.43 -22.57 13.71
CA ALA A 348 -17.64 -22.69 12.90
C ALA A 348 -18.29 -24.10 12.95
N ASN A 349 -18.44 -24.80 11.80
CA ASN A 349 -19.04 -26.16 11.78
C ASN A 349 -18.07 -27.26 12.20
N ASP A 350 -16.79 -26.95 12.44
CA ASP A 350 -15.80 -27.84 13.08
C ASP A 350 -15.76 -27.69 14.61
N ASN A 351 -16.73 -26.96 15.20
CA ASN A 351 -16.77 -26.60 16.62
C ASN A 351 -17.00 -27.82 17.51
N TYR A 352 -16.00 -28.22 18.31
CA TYR A 352 -16.13 -29.26 19.34
C TYR A 352 -16.65 -28.64 20.65
N PRO A 353 -17.69 -29.19 21.31
CA PRO A 353 -18.31 -30.52 21.06
C PRO A 353 -19.61 -30.45 20.22
N PHE A 354 -19.94 -29.31 19.62
CA PHE A 354 -21.26 -29.10 18.97
C PHE A 354 -21.39 -29.85 17.66
N SER A 355 -20.27 -30.02 16.93
CA SER A 355 -20.25 -30.75 15.67
C SER A 355 -19.73 -32.18 15.85
N THR A 356 -20.44 -33.14 15.24
CA THR A 356 -19.98 -34.54 15.20
C THR A 356 -18.70 -34.64 14.37
N GLY A 357 -17.62 -35.18 14.93
CA GLY A 357 -16.32 -35.27 14.28
C GLY A 357 -15.53 -33.95 14.28
N GLY A 358 -16.02 -32.92 14.96
CA GLY A 358 -15.34 -31.62 15.06
C GLY A 358 -13.98 -31.74 15.75
N ALA A 359 -12.93 -31.21 15.12
CA ALA A 359 -11.55 -31.12 15.61
C ALA A 359 -11.17 -29.74 16.12
N HIS A 360 -12.05 -28.75 15.97
CA HIS A 360 -11.91 -27.37 16.42
C HIS A 360 -10.70 -26.60 15.81
N ILE A 361 -10.30 -26.95 14.57
CA ILE A 361 -9.09 -26.40 13.97
C ILE A 361 -9.11 -26.31 12.41
N ARG A 362 -10.02 -27.04 11.70
CA ARG A 362 -9.93 -27.25 10.25
C ARG A 362 -9.86 -25.95 9.45
N ASP A 363 -10.76 -25.01 9.71
CA ASP A 363 -10.78 -23.73 8.99
C ASP A 363 -9.47 -22.94 9.18
N ALA A 364 -9.04 -22.81 10.44
CA ALA A 364 -7.79 -22.17 10.78
C ALA A 364 -6.58 -22.87 10.14
N TYR A 365 -6.60 -24.20 10.15
CA TYR A 365 -5.52 -25.01 9.58
C TYR A 365 -5.39 -24.83 8.06
N VAL A 366 -6.49 -24.84 7.31
CA VAL A 366 -6.45 -24.66 5.85
C VAL A 366 -5.98 -23.25 5.46
N HIS A 367 -6.42 -22.22 6.15
CA HIS A 367 -5.93 -20.87 5.94
C HIS A 367 -4.43 -20.74 6.26
N THR A 368 -3.99 -21.29 7.40
CA THR A 368 -2.57 -21.28 7.77
C THR A 368 -1.73 -22.08 6.79
N LEU A 369 -2.24 -23.22 6.31
CA LEU A 369 -1.59 -24.03 5.29
C LEU A 369 -1.40 -23.25 3.99
N SER A 370 -2.41 -22.47 3.55
CA SER A 370 -2.33 -21.61 2.38
C SER A 370 -1.26 -20.53 2.54
N ILE A 371 -1.25 -19.83 3.68
CA ILE A 371 -0.22 -18.82 4.00
C ILE A 371 1.18 -19.44 3.97
N ARG A 372 1.38 -20.56 4.64
CA ARG A 372 2.68 -21.24 4.71
C ARG A 372 3.12 -21.85 3.39
N ALA A 373 2.19 -22.19 2.53
CA ALA A 373 2.43 -22.67 1.17
C ALA A 373 2.66 -21.53 0.17
N GLU A 374 2.50 -20.26 0.60
CA GLU A 374 2.63 -19.08 -0.23
C GLU A 374 1.74 -19.18 -1.48
N LEU A 375 0.50 -19.64 -1.28
CA LEU A 375 -0.46 -19.70 -2.35
C LEU A 375 -0.87 -18.28 -2.78
N LYS A 376 -1.29 -18.12 -4.02
CA LYS A 376 -1.72 -16.83 -4.57
C LYS A 376 -3.18 -16.55 -4.23
N LEU A 377 -3.45 -16.56 -2.92
CA LEU A 377 -4.78 -16.42 -2.34
C LEU A 377 -4.71 -15.38 -1.22
N ASP A 378 -5.83 -14.76 -0.92
CA ASP A 378 -5.97 -13.93 0.27
C ASP A 378 -6.57 -14.77 1.40
N GLU A 379 -5.93 -14.80 2.55
CA GLU A 379 -6.31 -15.64 3.66
C GLU A 379 -6.69 -14.84 4.91
N ARG A 380 -7.49 -15.45 5.76
CA ARG A 380 -7.79 -14.99 7.11
C ARG A 380 -6.74 -15.52 8.07
N THR A 381 -5.82 -14.66 8.48
CA THR A 381 -4.80 -15.04 9.47
C THR A 381 -5.43 -15.49 10.77
N TRP A 382 -4.82 -16.42 11.46
CA TRP A 382 -5.38 -17.09 12.64
C TRP A 382 -4.51 -16.84 13.88
N ARG A 383 -5.22 -16.66 15.02
CA ARG A 383 -4.63 -16.75 16.35
C ARG A 383 -5.65 -17.32 17.32
N PRO A 384 -5.35 -18.39 18.10
CA PRO A 384 -6.27 -18.89 19.09
C PRO A 384 -6.38 -17.93 20.27
N CYS A 385 -7.55 -17.89 20.92
CA CYS A 385 -7.75 -17.13 22.14
C CYS A 385 -8.78 -17.77 23.05
N ILE A 386 -8.77 -17.38 24.32
CA ILE A 386 -9.85 -17.62 25.24
C ILE A 386 -10.80 -16.44 25.21
N LEU A 387 -12.08 -16.71 25.04
CA LEU A 387 -13.12 -15.69 25.16
C LEU A 387 -13.70 -15.66 26.57
N TYR A 388 -13.81 -14.45 27.13
CA TYR A 388 -14.66 -14.14 28.28
C TYR A 388 -15.81 -13.24 27.85
N LEU A 389 -17.01 -13.57 28.27
CA LEU A 389 -18.21 -12.79 28.01
C LEU A 389 -18.77 -12.29 29.36
N ASN A 390 -18.80 -10.97 29.57
CA ASN A 390 -19.23 -10.34 30.82
C ASN A 390 -18.51 -10.94 32.05
N GLY A 391 -17.21 -11.20 31.94
CA GLY A 391 -16.37 -11.79 32.97
C GLY A 391 -16.54 -13.30 33.19
N ALA A 392 -17.42 -13.96 32.43
CA ALA A 392 -17.59 -15.41 32.49
C ALA A 392 -16.78 -16.09 31.38
N TYR A 393 -16.06 -17.16 31.74
CA TYR A 393 -15.35 -17.98 30.74
C TYR A 393 -16.33 -18.51 29.69
N TRP A 394 -15.98 -18.30 28.38
CA TRP A 394 -16.87 -18.65 27.29
C TRP A 394 -16.29 -19.73 26.36
N GLY A 395 -15.00 -20.04 26.46
CA GLY A 395 -14.35 -21.12 25.73
C GLY A 395 -13.23 -20.70 24.81
N VAL A 396 -12.76 -21.68 24.04
CA VAL A 396 -11.72 -21.50 23.02
C VAL A 396 -12.34 -20.88 21.77
N TYR A 397 -11.72 -19.82 21.28
CA TYR A 397 -12.07 -19.07 20.07
C TYR A 397 -10.85 -18.84 19.20
N GLU A 398 -11.08 -18.28 18.06
CA GLU A 398 -10.08 -17.82 17.09
C GLU A 398 -10.27 -16.33 16.86
N ILE A 399 -9.22 -15.55 16.94
CA ILE A 399 -9.16 -14.21 16.37
C ILE A 399 -8.73 -14.37 14.91
N ARG A 400 -9.46 -13.77 13.97
CA ARG A 400 -9.19 -13.85 12.54
C ARG A 400 -9.23 -12.46 11.91
N GLU A 401 -8.36 -12.20 10.94
CA GLU A 401 -8.55 -11.07 10.04
C GLU A 401 -9.79 -11.29 9.17
N LYS A 402 -10.36 -10.21 8.69
CA LYS A 402 -11.50 -10.26 7.78
C LYS A 402 -11.05 -9.89 6.36
N ALA A 403 -10.55 -10.87 5.61
CA ALA A 403 -10.04 -10.68 4.25
C ALA A 403 -11.10 -10.17 3.25
N ASP A 404 -12.37 -10.31 3.60
CA ASP A 404 -13.51 -9.81 2.83
C ASP A 404 -13.98 -8.43 3.32
N ASP A 405 -13.12 -7.65 3.96
CA ASP A 405 -13.39 -6.27 4.40
C ASP A 405 -12.45 -5.26 3.74
N HIS A 406 -12.93 -4.04 3.58
CA HIS A 406 -12.13 -2.96 2.98
C HIS A 406 -10.95 -2.50 3.87
N ASP A 407 -10.98 -2.76 5.16
CA ASP A 407 -9.85 -2.54 6.06
C ASP A 407 -8.64 -3.43 5.68
N PHE A 408 -8.91 -4.67 5.29
CA PHE A 408 -7.91 -5.59 4.77
C PHE A 408 -7.38 -5.15 3.39
N THR A 409 -8.26 -4.80 2.46
CA THR A 409 -7.87 -4.44 1.10
C THR A 409 -7.15 -3.10 1.03
N ASP A 410 -7.51 -2.13 1.89
CA ASP A 410 -6.82 -0.84 2.00
C ASP A 410 -5.41 -1.03 2.58
N TYR A 411 -5.28 -1.82 3.67
CA TYR A 411 -3.99 -2.02 4.34
C TYR A 411 -2.96 -2.78 3.49
N TYR A 412 -3.37 -3.92 2.88
CA TYR A 412 -2.41 -4.79 2.18
C TYR A 412 -2.19 -4.44 0.72
N PHE A 413 -3.13 -3.71 0.09
CA PHE A 413 -3.14 -3.54 -1.37
C PHE A 413 -3.39 -2.10 -1.82
N ASP A 414 -3.53 -1.14 -0.91
CA ASP A 414 -3.90 0.25 -1.19
C ASP A 414 -5.19 0.36 -2.03
N GLN A 415 -6.18 -0.51 -1.73
CA GLN A 415 -7.47 -0.56 -2.43
C GLN A 415 -8.60 -0.22 -1.48
N TYR A 416 -9.05 1.04 -1.51
CA TYR A 416 -10.10 1.52 -0.63
C TYR A 416 -11.49 1.00 -1.07
N LYS A 417 -12.46 0.99 -0.15
CA LYS A 417 -13.81 0.40 -0.35
C LYS A 417 -14.55 0.84 -1.61
N TYR A 418 -14.18 1.96 -2.24
CA TYR A 418 -14.80 2.46 -3.47
C TYR A 418 -14.02 2.12 -4.73
N ASP A 419 -12.76 1.76 -4.60
CA ASP A 419 -11.81 1.53 -5.67
C ASP A 419 -11.52 0.04 -5.87
N LEU A 420 -12.52 -0.79 -5.61
CA LEU A 420 -12.43 -2.24 -5.79
C LEU A 420 -13.74 -2.85 -6.30
N GLN A 421 -13.69 -4.08 -6.73
CA GLN A 421 -14.81 -4.91 -7.13
C GLN A 421 -14.71 -6.23 -6.39
N TYR A 422 -15.53 -6.44 -5.37
CA TYR A 422 -15.51 -7.61 -4.49
C TYR A 422 -16.80 -8.41 -4.64
N LEU A 423 -16.70 -9.67 -5.07
CA LEU A 423 -17.81 -10.59 -5.28
C LEU A 423 -17.72 -11.76 -4.29
N LYS A 424 -18.86 -12.17 -3.78
CA LYS A 424 -19.02 -13.33 -2.90
C LYS A 424 -20.20 -14.19 -3.35
N THR A 425 -20.09 -15.47 -3.07
CA THR A 425 -21.17 -16.45 -3.36
C THR A 425 -21.47 -17.29 -2.14
N TRP A 426 -22.76 -17.32 -1.79
CA TRP A 426 -23.34 -18.28 -0.86
C TRP A 426 -24.75 -18.59 -1.33
N GLY A 427 -24.90 -19.62 -2.20
CA GLY A 427 -26.12 -19.93 -2.93
C GLY A 427 -26.49 -18.93 -4.03
N GLY A 428 -26.15 -17.67 -3.89
CA GLY A 428 -26.28 -16.59 -4.88
C GLY A 428 -25.09 -15.67 -4.80
N THR A 429 -24.73 -15.02 -5.90
CA THR A 429 -23.62 -14.09 -5.97
C THR A 429 -24.07 -12.66 -5.71
N TRP A 430 -23.33 -11.95 -4.87
CA TRP A 430 -23.54 -10.52 -4.62
C TRP A 430 -22.21 -9.76 -4.61
N GLN A 431 -22.31 -8.46 -4.74
CA GLN A 431 -21.20 -7.54 -4.56
C GLN A 431 -21.11 -7.12 -3.11
N GLU A 432 -19.95 -7.32 -2.45
CA GLU A 432 -19.71 -6.95 -1.08
C GLU A 432 -19.31 -5.48 -0.96
N TYR A 433 -18.36 -5.04 -1.77
CA TYR A 433 -17.84 -3.68 -1.79
C TYR A 433 -17.63 -3.16 -3.19
N GLY A 434 -17.43 -1.84 -3.31
CA GLY A 434 -16.85 -1.15 -4.44
C GLY A 434 -17.83 -0.70 -5.52
N SER A 435 -17.33 -0.58 -6.73
CA SER A 435 -18.08 -0.10 -7.89
C SER A 435 -19.27 -1.01 -8.23
N PRO A 436 -20.46 -0.46 -8.52
CA PRO A 436 -21.67 -1.23 -8.82
C PRO A 436 -21.58 -2.11 -10.07
N ASN A 437 -20.44 -2.13 -10.76
CA ASN A 437 -20.21 -2.88 -11.99
C ASN A 437 -19.39 -4.18 -11.78
N ALA A 438 -19.21 -4.66 -10.56
CA ALA A 438 -18.42 -5.86 -10.30
C ALA A 438 -18.95 -7.10 -11.04
N ALA A 439 -20.23 -7.42 -10.91
CA ALA A 439 -20.82 -8.57 -11.57
C ALA A 439 -20.83 -8.45 -13.11
N PRO A 440 -21.17 -7.30 -13.72
CA PRO A 440 -20.98 -7.10 -15.16
C PRO A 440 -19.54 -7.26 -15.63
N ALA A 441 -18.56 -6.75 -14.89
CA ALA A 441 -17.15 -6.87 -15.23
C ALA A 441 -16.65 -8.32 -15.19
N TRP A 442 -17.02 -9.08 -14.15
CA TRP A 442 -16.73 -10.51 -14.08
C TRP A 442 -17.40 -11.30 -15.19
N ASN A 443 -18.67 -11.04 -15.46
CA ASN A 443 -19.42 -11.71 -16.54
C ASN A 443 -18.81 -11.40 -17.92
N SER A 444 -18.30 -10.20 -18.15
CA SER A 444 -17.59 -9.86 -19.38
C SER A 444 -16.33 -10.70 -19.56
N LEU A 445 -15.52 -10.85 -18.51
CA LEU A 445 -14.33 -11.71 -18.52
C LEU A 445 -14.73 -13.18 -18.77
N LYS A 446 -15.70 -13.71 -18.02
CA LYS A 446 -16.21 -15.07 -18.19
C LYS A 446 -16.67 -15.34 -19.61
N ASN A 447 -17.48 -14.45 -20.16
CA ASN A 447 -17.99 -14.57 -21.52
C ASN A 447 -16.87 -14.50 -22.55
N TYR A 448 -15.85 -13.65 -22.32
CA TYR A 448 -14.69 -13.56 -23.20
C TYR A 448 -13.93 -14.89 -23.22
N VAL A 449 -13.66 -15.49 -22.06
CA VAL A 449 -13.03 -16.81 -21.97
C VAL A 449 -13.90 -17.86 -22.69
N ALA A 450 -15.20 -17.88 -22.44
CA ALA A 450 -16.11 -18.88 -23.04
C ALA A 450 -16.17 -18.80 -24.58
N THR A 451 -16.09 -17.61 -25.16
CA THR A 451 -16.30 -17.38 -26.59
C THR A 451 -15.04 -17.34 -27.46
N ASN A 452 -13.86 -17.17 -26.83
CA ASN A 452 -12.61 -17.06 -27.55
C ASN A 452 -11.72 -18.28 -27.29
N ASN A 453 -10.85 -18.61 -28.27
CA ASN A 453 -9.87 -19.69 -28.10
C ASN A 453 -8.68 -19.20 -27.24
N MET A 454 -8.47 -19.83 -26.07
CA MET A 454 -7.41 -19.47 -25.14
C MET A 454 -6.02 -19.96 -25.54
N GLY A 455 -5.89 -20.81 -26.55
CA GLY A 455 -4.64 -21.16 -27.20
C GLY A 455 -4.07 -20.04 -28.09
N VAL A 456 -4.88 -19.03 -28.42
CA VAL A 456 -4.43 -17.85 -29.15
C VAL A 456 -3.81 -16.86 -28.15
N ALA A 457 -2.53 -16.56 -28.34
CA ALA A 457 -1.76 -15.74 -27.39
C ALA A 457 -2.42 -14.38 -27.10
N ALA A 458 -2.97 -13.69 -28.10
CA ALA A 458 -3.63 -12.40 -27.90
C ALA A 458 -4.86 -12.52 -26.98
N ASN A 459 -5.66 -13.58 -27.12
CA ASN A 459 -6.82 -13.82 -26.27
C ASN A 459 -6.40 -14.16 -24.83
N PHE A 460 -5.41 -15.01 -24.69
CA PHE A 460 -4.89 -15.37 -23.39
C PHE A 460 -4.24 -14.17 -22.66
N ASN A 461 -3.44 -13.38 -23.37
CA ASN A 461 -2.82 -12.17 -22.82
C ASN A 461 -3.87 -11.16 -22.33
N TYR A 462 -4.99 -11.01 -23.05
CA TYR A 462 -6.09 -10.19 -22.59
C TYR A 462 -6.68 -10.73 -21.26
N VAL A 463 -6.91 -12.03 -21.18
CA VAL A 463 -7.39 -12.66 -19.93
C VAL A 463 -6.37 -12.49 -18.81
N ASP A 464 -5.09 -12.75 -19.07
CA ASP A 464 -4.01 -12.59 -18.08
C ASP A 464 -3.88 -11.13 -17.61
N SER A 465 -4.18 -10.14 -18.45
CA SER A 465 -4.15 -8.73 -18.04
C SER A 465 -5.22 -8.37 -16.99
N LEU A 466 -6.33 -9.11 -16.94
CA LEU A 466 -7.48 -8.85 -16.07
C LEU A 466 -7.65 -9.87 -14.94
N PHE A 467 -7.06 -11.04 -15.07
CA PHE A 467 -7.29 -12.17 -14.20
C PHE A 467 -6.00 -12.87 -13.77
N ASN A 468 -5.81 -13.01 -12.47
CA ASN A 468 -4.75 -13.82 -11.89
C ASN A 468 -5.16 -15.31 -11.96
N TRP A 469 -5.03 -15.90 -13.15
CA TRP A 469 -5.36 -17.31 -13.36
C TRP A 469 -4.54 -18.26 -12.49
N LYS A 470 -3.36 -17.85 -12.01
CA LYS A 470 -2.56 -18.62 -11.06
C LYS A 470 -3.20 -18.66 -9.66
N SER A 471 -3.94 -17.61 -9.28
CA SER A 471 -4.77 -17.64 -8.08
C SER A 471 -5.93 -18.66 -8.22
N LEU A 472 -6.55 -18.75 -9.40
CA LEU A 472 -7.54 -19.79 -9.69
C LEU A 472 -6.93 -21.20 -9.56
N VAL A 473 -5.74 -21.42 -10.10
CA VAL A 473 -5.01 -22.70 -9.99
C VAL A 473 -4.78 -23.06 -8.53
N ASP A 474 -4.18 -22.16 -7.74
CA ASP A 474 -3.90 -22.40 -6.33
C ASP A 474 -5.19 -22.65 -5.51
N TYR A 475 -6.29 -21.95 -5.86
CA TYR A 475 -7.61 -22.14 -5.24
C TYR A 475 -8.15 -23.55 -5.50
N PHE A 476 -8.08 -24.04 -6.74
CA PHE A 476 -8.55 -25.38 -7.09
C PHE A 476 -7.65 -26.47 -6.51
N VAL A 477 -6.34 -26.30 -6.56
CA VAL A 477 -5.38 -27.27 -5.99
C VAL A 477 -5.59 -27.41 -4.48
N LEU A 478 -5.73 -26.29 -3.75
CA LEU A 478 -5.96 -26.34 -2.30
C LEU A 478 -7.26 -27.08 -1.97
N ASN A 479 -8.39 -26.68 -2.61
CA ASN A 479 -9.70 -27.29 -2.37
C ASN A 479 -9.74 -28.77 -2.77
N SER A 480 -8.97 -29.17 -3.78
CA SER A 480 -8.79 -30.56 -4.16
C SER A 480 -8.00 -31.33 -3.10
N VAL A 481 -6.85 -30.82 -2.64
CA VAL A 481 -6.02 -31.48 -1.63
C VAL A 481 -6.77 -31.67 -0.31
N THR A 482 -7.49 -30.66 0.13
CA THR A 482 -8.27 -30.66 1.38
C THR A 482 -9.61 -31.37 1.25
N VAL A 483 -10.02 -31.77 0.05
CA VAL A 483 -11.32 -32.38 -0.24
C VAL A 483 -12.45 -31.51 0.33
N THR A 484 -12.44 -30.24 -0.06
CA THR A 484 -13.43 -29.26 0.40
C THR A 484 -14.80 -29.59 -0.18
N THR A 485 -15.82 -29.60 0.65
CA THR A 485 -17.18 -30.04 0.30
C THR A 485 -18.22 -28.91 0.30
N ASP A 486 -17.81 -27.70 0.64
CA ASP A 486 -18.69 -26.51 0.71
C ASP A 486 -18.03 -25.28 0.10
N TRP A 487 -17.88 -25.27 -1.24
CA TRP A 487 -17.23 -24.22 -2.01
C TRP A 487 -17.88 -24.05 -3.40
N LEU A 488 -17.35 -23.22 -4.30
CA LEU A 488 -17.90 -22.81 -5.61
C LEU A 488 -19.20 -22.02 -5.48
N ASN A 489 -20.36 -22.66 -5.39
CA ASN A 489 -21.65 -21.99 -5.15
C ASN A 489 -21.84 -21.54 -3.69
N TRP A 490 -20.93 -21.91 -2.82
CA TRP A 490 -20.92 -21.63 -1.41
C TRP A 490 -19.53 -21.09 -1.08
N ASN A 491 -19.39 -20.31 -0.04
CA ASN A 491 -18.11 -19.90 0.55
C ASN A 491 -16.99 -19.51 -0.46
N THR A 492 -17.36 -18.86 -1.57
CA THR A 492 -16.38 -18.41 -2.57
C THR A 492 -16.35 -16.89 -2.62
N ALA A 493 -15.15 -16.33 -2.60
CA ALA A 493 -14.89 -14.91 -2.69
C ALA A 493 -13.77 -14.62 -3.69
N TRP A 494 -13.97 -13.57 -4.51
CA TRP A 494 -12.95 -13.11 -5.45
C TRP A 494 -13.10 -11.61 -5.72
N TRP A 495 -12.01 -10.95 -5.97
CA TRP A 495 -12.02 -9.50 -6.10
C TRP A 495 -10.86 -8.96 -6.93
N ARG A 496 -10.92 -7.69 -7.26
CA ARG A 496 -9.82 -6.90 -7.83
C ARG A 496 -9.89 -5.45 -7.40
N GLY A 497 -8.73 -4.79 -7.35
CA GLY A 497 -8.58 -3.37 -7.17
C GLY A 497 -8.79 -2.59 -8.47
N LEU A 498 -9.23 -1.36 -8.35
CA LEU A 498 -9.44 -0.41 -9.45
C LEU A 498 -8.51 0.80 -9.34
N ASP A 499 -7.99 1.10 -8.14
CA ASP A 499 -6.96 2.12 -7.99
C ASP A 499 -5.70 1.68 -8.74
N THR A 500 -5.24 2.55 -9.63
CA THR A 500 -4.08 2.26 -10.47
C THR A 500 -2.75 2.36 -9.74
N THR A 501 -2.73 2.99 -8.57
CA THR A 501 -1.56 3.11 -7.70
C THR A 501 -1.44 1.96 -6.71
N GLY A 502 -2.57 1.29 -6.40
CA GLY A 502 -2.62 0.13 -5.52
C GLY A 502 -2.33 -1.20 -6.24
N GLU A 503 -2.21 -2.23 -5.44
CA GLU A 503 -1.96 -3.61 -5.90
C GLU A 503 -3.26 -4.39 -6.16
N HIS A 504 -3.18 -5.70 -6.41
CA HIS A 504 -4.31 -6.64 -6.64
C HIS A 504 -5.26 -6.19 -7.76
N ARG A 505 -4.74 -5.67 -8.86
CA ARG A 505 -5.51 -5.11 -9.97
C ARG A 505 -6.17 -6.15 -10.88
N LYS A 506 -5.80 -7.41 -10.75
CA LYS A 506 -6.40 -8.56 -11.46
C LYS A 506 -7.36 -9.28 -10.53
N TRP A 507 -8.43 -9.84 -11.07
CA TRP A 507 -9.30 -10.72 -10.32
C TRP A 507 -8.49 -11.86 -9.69
N GLY A 508 -8.63 -12.07 -8.38
CA GLY A 508 -7.98 -13.12 -7.60
C GLY A 508 -8.92 -13.64 -6.51
N TYR A 509 -8.59 -14.79 -5.93
CA TYR A 509 -9.45 -15.46 -4.96
C TYR A 509 -9.03 -15.17 -3.53
N ALA A 510 -10.03 -15.00 -2.66
CA ALA A 510 -9.86 -14.99 -1.22
C ALA A 510 -10.52 -16.24 -0.62
N LEU A 511 -9.82 -16.89 0.31
CA LEU A 511 -10.39 -17.99 1.08
C LEU A 511 -11.45 -17.47 2.04
N TRP A 512 -12.56 -18.20 2.14
CA TRP A 512 -13.64 -17.79 3.03
C TRP A 512 -13.80 -18.81 4.17
N ASP A 513 -14.72 -19.73 4.10
CA ASP A 513 -15.00 -20.70 5.17
C ASP A 513 -14.49 -22.11 4.75
N GLN A 514 -13.48 -22.62 5.44
CA GLN A 514 -12.75 -23.84 5.12
C GLN A 514 -12.95 -24.95 6.17
N ASP A 515 -14.02 -24.90 6.95
CA ASP A 515 -14.31 -25.89 7.98
C ASP A 515 -14.87 -27.23 7.41
N ALA A 516 -15.49 -27.17 6.23
CA ALA A 516 -16.02 -28.33 5.52
C ALA A 516 -14.94 -29.04 4.67
N THR A 517 -13.86 -29.50 5.30
CA THR A 517 -12.68 -30.12 4.66
C THR A 517 -12.31 -31.44 5.31
N PHE A 518 -11.47 -32.24 4.65
CA PHE A 518 -10.94 -33.50 5.16
C PHE A 518 -12.06 -34.48 5.58
N GLY A 519 -13.10 -34.59 4.75
CA GLY A 519 -14.23 -35.51 4.98
C GLY A 519 -15.16 -35.09 6.12
N HIS A 520 -15.08 -33.83 6.55
CA HIS A 520 -15.97 -33.25 7.55
C HIS A 520 -17.12 -32.47 6.89
N TYR A 521 -18.29 -32.48 7.55
CA TYR A 521 -19.49 -31.75 7.24
C TYR A 521 -20.25 -32.24 5.98
N ILE A 522 -21.24 -31.48 5.54
CA ILE A 522 -22.15 -31.83 4.45
C ILE A 522 -21.50 -31.51 3.10
N ASN A 523 -21.69 -32.38 2.12
CA ASN A 523 -21.21 -32.16 0.76
C ASN A 523 -22.18 -31.27 -0.04
N TYR A 524 -22.13 -29.96 0.20
CA TYR A 524 -22.97 -28.99 -0.52
C TYR A 524 -22.51 -28.75 -1.97
N THR A 525 -21.22 -28.85 -2.23
CA THR A 525 -20.65 -28.69 -3.57
C THR A 525 -21.02 -29.86 -4.50
N GLY A 526 -21.26 -31.04 -3.93
CA GLY A 526 -21.51 -32.24 -4.71
C GLY A 526 -20.24 -32.86 -5.29
N VAL A 527 -19.10 -32.77 -4.56
CA VAL A 527 -17.87 -33.45 -4.97
C VAL A 527 -18.13 -34.96 -5.09
N PRO A 528 -17.61 -35.65 -6.14
CA PRO A 528 -17.91 -37.06 -6.40
C PRO A 528 -17.49 -38.02 -5.28
N SER A 529 -16.42 -37.71 -4.55
CA SER A 529 -15.95 -38.43 -3.37
C SER A 529 -15.50 -37.49 -2.28
N THR A 530 -15.88 -37.78 -1.04
CA THR A 530 -15.42 -37.07 0.18
C THR A 530 -14.36 -37.87 0.94
N LEU A 531 -13.88 -38.98 0.37
CA LEU A 531 -12.89 -39.87 0.95
C LEU A 531 -11.46 -39.36 0.70
N PRO A 532 -10.49 -39.78 1.50
CA PRO A 532 -9.12 -39.30 1.33
C PRO A 532 -8.44 -39.80 0.04
N ASP A 533 -8.98 -40.79 -0.63
CA ASP A 533 -8.53 -41.31 -1.93
C ASP A 533 -9.25 -40.69 -3.14
N ALA A 534 -10.02 -39.64 -2.92
CA ALA A 534 -10.73 -38.93 -4.00
C ALA A 534 -9.74 -38.46 -5.09
N ASP A 535 -10.11 -38.65 -6.36
CA ASP A 535 -9.27 -38.24 -7.48
C ASP A 535 -9.03 -36.73 -7.47
N PRO A 536 -7.79 -36.24 -7.62
CA PRO A 536 -7.48 -34.81 -7.57
C PRO A 536 -8.14 -34.01 -8.69
N CYS A 537 -8.36 -34.59 -9.87
CA CYS A 537 -9.02 -33.93 -11.01
C CYS A 537 -10.56 -33.86 -10.90
N ASN A 538 -11.17 -34.46 -9.90
CA ASN A 538 -12.62 -34.38 -9.69
C ASN A 538 -13.12 -32.92 -9.55
N VAL A 539 -12.27 -32.00 -9.13
CA VAL A 539 -12.62 -30.59 -8.97
C VAL A 539 -12.76 -29.84 -10.29
N GLU A 540 -12.14 -30.31 -11.36
CA GLU A 540 -12.10 -29.63 -12.67
C GLU A 540 -13.43 -29.62 -13.38
N ASN A 541 -14.29 -30.61 -13.08
CA ASN A 541 -15.59 -30.81 -13.75
C ASN A 541 -16.76 -30.65 -12.77
N LEU A 542 -16.58 -29.97 -11.64
CA LEU A 542 -17.66 -29.77 -10.70
C LEU A 542 -18.74 -28.87 -11.26
N PRO A 543 -20.02 -29.18 -11.00
CA PRO A 543 -21.13 -28.34 -11.45
C PRO A 543 -21.03 -26.95 -10.77
N ASN A 544 -21.26 -25.91 -11.56
CA ASN A 544 -21.32 -24.54 -11.12
C ASN A 544 -22.71 -23.93 -11.36
N PRO A 545 -23.76 -24.39 -10.65
CA PRO A 545 -25.13 -24.00 -10.91
C PRO A 545 -25.42 -22.51 -10.66
N GLY A 546 -24.59 -21.82 -9.91
CA GLY A 546 -24.69 -20.37 -9.69
C GLY A 546 -24.25 -19.52 -10.87
N GLY A 547 -23.64 -20.13 -11.89
CA GLY A 547 -23.24 -19.45 -13.13
C GLY A 547 -22.04 -18.50 -12.97
N GLN A 548 -21.26 -18.63 -11.90
CA GLN A 548 -20.06 -17.80 -11.66
C GLN A 548 -18.93 -18.11 -12.64
N GLY A 549 -18.90 -19.32 -13.21
CA GLY A 549 -17.99 -19.74 -14.27
C GLY A 549 -16.59 -20.15 -13.82
N HIS A 550 -16.36 -20.40 -12.54
CA HIS A 550 -15.02 -20.73 -12.04
C HIS A 550 -14.46 -22.02 -12.64
N THR A 551 -15.27 -23.08 -12.63
CA THR A 551 -14.91 -24.39 -13.19
C THR A 551 -14.76 -24.31 -14.70
N GLU A 552 -15.72 -23.67 -15.40
CA GLU A 552 -15.69 -23.52 -16.85
C GLU A 552 -14.50 -22.69 -17.34
N ILE A 553 -14.09 -21.68 -16.56
CA ILE A 553 -12.87 -20.90 -16.86
C ILE A 553 -11.65 -21.80 -16.72
N LEU A 554 -11.50 -22.55 -15.60
CA LEU A 554 -10.38 -23.43 -15.38
C LEU A 554 -10.29 -24.50 -16.48
N GLU A 555 -11.40 -25.21 -16.74
CA GLU A 555 -11.49 -26.26 -17.76
C GLU A 555 -11.07 -25.75 -19.13
N LYS A 556 -11.59 -24.59 -19.54
CA LYS A 556 -11.24 -23.98 -20.83
C LYS A 556 -9.77 -23.55 -20.91
N LEU A 557 -9.24 -22.97 -19.85
CA LEU A 557 -7.83 -22.58 -19.81
C LEU A 557 -6.89 -23.79 -19.87
N ILE A 558 -7.20 -24.86 -19.15
CA ILE A 558 -6.39 -26.10 -19.18
C ILE A 558 -6.49 -26.76 -20.56
N ASN A 559 -7.69 -26.94 -21.11
CA ASN A 559 -7.91 -27.68 -22.36
C ASN A 559 -7.40 -26.96 -23.61
N GLU A 560 -7.35 -25.63 -23.60
CA GLU A 560 -6.98 -24.86 -24.80
C GLU A 560 -5.58 -24.25 -24.73
N ASN A 561 -5.02 -24.04 -23.52
CA ASN A 561 -3.72 -23.38 -23.37
C ASN A 561 -2.71 -24.31 -22.70
N PRO A 562 -1.75 -24.86 -23.46
CA PRO A 562 -0.77 -25.79 -22.94
C PRO A 562 0.16 -25.20 -21.86
N VAL A 563 0.29 -23.87 -21.81
CA VAL A 563 1.06 -23.21 -20.73
C VAL A 563 0.31 -23.27 -19.41
N VAL A 564 -1.01 -23.14 -19.44
CA VAL A 564 -1.86 -23.24 -18.24
C VAL A 564 -1.94 -24.69 -17.77
N GLU A 565 -2.16 -25.64 -18.68
CA GLU A 565 -2.17 -27.07 -18.38
C GLU A 565 -0.85 -27.50 -17.72
N GLN A 566 0.27 -27.18 -18.37
CA GLN A 566 1.60 -27.44 -17.85
C GLN A 566 1.80 -26.83 -16.46
N TYR A 567 1.42 -25.57 -16.26
CA TYR A 567 1.55 -24.90 -14.98
C TYR A 567 0.66 -25.54 -13.91
N TYR A 568 -0.58 -25.87 -14.23
CA TYR A 568 -1.54 -26.46 -13.28
C TYR A 568 -1.04 -27.81 -12.72
N ILE A 569 -0.63 -28.71 -13.60
CA ILE A 569 -0.14 -30.04 -13.21
C ILE A 569 1.22 -29.90 -12.46
N ALA A 570 2.14 -29.11 -13.01
CA ALA A 570 3.45 -28.87 -12.39
C ALA A 570 3.31 -28.20 -11.00
N ARG A 571 2.40 -27.23 -10.86
CA ARG A 571 2.15 -26.55 -9.57
C ARG A 571 1.61 -27.55 -8.54
N TYR A 572 0.73 -28.45 -8.94
CA TYR A 572 0.20 -29.49 -8.07
C TYR A 572 1.32 -30.40 -7.56
N ILE A 573 2.19 -30.89 -8.47
CA ILE A 573 3.36 -31.73 -8.13
C ILE A 573 4.29 -30.98 -7.18
N ASP A 574 4.62 -29.74 -7.49
CA ASP A 574 5.53 -28.92 -6.68
C ASP A 574 5.03 -28.76 -5.23
N LEU A 575 3.74 -28.49 -5.07
CA LEU A 575 3.13 -28.32 -3.75
C LEU A 575 3.10 -29.64 -2.97
N LEU A 576 2.80 -30.77 -3.62
CA LEU A 576 2.85 -32.10 -2.98
C LEU A 576 4.27 -32.49 -2.56
N ASN A 577 5.28 -32.05 -3.29
CA ASN A 577 6.68 -32.26 -2.95
C ASN A 577 7.19 -31.32 -1.84
N THR A 578 6.42 -30.29 -1.47
CA THR A 578 6.84 -29.27 -0.51
C THR A 578 5.78 -29.03 0.56
N LYS A 579 4.98 -28.00 0.40
CA LYS A 579 4.10 -27.44 1.42
C LYS A 579 2.78 -28.19 1.60
N LEU A 580 2.35 -29.00 0.63
CA LEU A 580 1.19 -29.87 0.74
C LEU A 580 1.60 -31.36 0.92
N SER A 581 2.87 -31.63 1.26
CA SER A 581 3.35 -32.96 1.64
C SER A 581 2.90 -33.35 3.04
N CYS A 582 2.76 -34.64 3.31
CA CYS A 582 2.50 -35.13 4.68
C CYS A 582 3.55 -34.65 5.70
N SER A 583 4.83 -34.63 5.28
CA SER A 583 5.94 -34.18 6.13
C SER A 583 5.87 -32.69 6.48
N PHE A 584 5.08 -31.90 5.77
CA PHE A 584 4.80 -30.51 6.11
C PHE A 584 3.44 -30.33 6.79
N MET A 585 2.39 -30.94 6.23
CA MET A 585 1.00 -30.75 6.67
C MET A 585 0.77 -31.28 8.09
N ILE A 586 1.32 -32.45 8.43
CA ILE A 586 1.11 -33.05 9.76
C ILE A 586 1.81 -32.27 10.87
N PRO A 587 3.11 -31.92 10.78
CA PRO A 587 3.76 -31.08 11.79
C PRO A 587 3.11 -29.70 11.95
N LEU A 588 2.59 -29.10 10.89
CA LEU A 588 1.86 -27.83 10.97
C LEU A 588 0.57 -28.02 11.78
N LEU A 589 -0.22 -29.06 11.48
CA LEU A 589 -1.42 -29.38 12.24
C LEU A 589 -1.10 -29.64 13.72
N ASP A 590 -0.05 -30.42 13.98
CA ASP A 590 0.39 -30.73 15.35
C ASP A 590 0.79 -29.48 16.13
N SER A 591 1.50 -28.56 15.49
CA SER A 591 1.89 -27.29 16.13
C SER A 591 0.68 -26.44 16.50
N MET A 592 -0.31 -26.32 15.60
CA MET A 592 -1.54 -25.57 15.88
C MET A 592 -2.41 -26.25 16.95
N LEU A 593 -2.50 -27.57 16.94
CA LEU A 593 -3.21 -28.34 17.99
C LEU A 593 -2.51 -28.23 19.35
N ALA A 594 -1.19 -28.12 19.38
CA ALA A 594 -0.43 -27.94 20.62
C ALA A 594 -0.73 -26.58 21.28
N GLU A 595 -1.11 -25.56 20.52
CA GLU A 595 -1.51 -24.26 21.05
C GLU A 595 -2.88 -24.35 21.77
N ILE A 596 -3.88 -24.98 21.15
CA ILE A 596 -5.23 -25.05 21.72
C ILE A 596 -5.41 -26.21 22.72
N GLY A 597 -4.60 -27.23 22.60
CA GLY A 597 -4.73 -28.48 23.40
C GLY A 597 -4.81 -28.27 24.92
N PRO A 598 -3.96 -27.45 25.54
CA PRO A 598 -3.99 -27.14 26.97
C PRO A 598 -5.30 -26.51 27.44
N GLU A 599 -6.03 -25.81 26.57
CA GLU A 599 -7.25 -25.08 26.87
C GLU A 599 -8.54 -25.91 26.62
N MET A 600 -8.44 -27.03 25.91
CA MET A 600 -9.59 -27.88 25.58
C MET A 600 -10.28 -28.51 26.82
N PRO A 601 -9.59 -28.81 27.92
CA PRO A 601 -10.28 -29.21 29.15
C PRO A 601 -11.26 -28.13 29.67
N GLY A 602 -10.89 -26.86 29.58
CA GLY A 602 -11.77 -25.72 29.91
C GLY A 602 -12.96 -25.60 28.96
N GLN A 603 -12.73 -25.75 27.65
CA GLN A 603 -13.77 -25.83 26.62
C GLN A 603 -14.80 -26.92 26.94
N ILE A 604 -14.32 -28.13 27.27
CA ILE A 604 -15.15 -29.29 27.61
C ILE A 604 -15.90 -29.08 28.92
N ALA A 605 -15.26 -28.51 29.92
CA ALA A 605 -15.93 -28.20 31.20
C ALA A 605 -17.09 -27.20 31.01
N LYS A 606 -16.93 -26.25 30.06
CA LYS A 606 -17.98 -25.26 29.76
C LYS A 606 -19.11 -25.81 28.91
N TRP A 607 -18.77 -26.56 27.85
CA TRP A 607 -19.73 -26.92 26.80
C TRP A 607 -20.09 -28.41 26.71
N GLY A 608 -19.43 -29.27 27.48
CA GLY A 608 -19.61 -30.71 27.45
C GLY A 608 -18.63 -31.44 26.49
N GLY A 609 -18.89 -32.69 26.25
CA GLY A 609 -18.00 -33.57 25.53
C GLY A 609 -16.95 -34.28 26.39
N SER A 610 -15.88 -34.82 25.80
CA SER A 610 -14.79 -35.47 26.52
C SER A 610 -13.47 -35.30 25.76
N MET A 611 -12.35 -35.30 26.49
CA MET A 611 -11.00 -35.31 25.86
C MET A 611 -10.81 -36.54 24.98
N ALA A 612 -11.33 -37.70 25.37
CA ALA A 612 -11.24 -38.92 24.57
C ALA A 612 -11.90 -38.78 23.21
N THR A 613 -13.09 -38.16 23.14
CA THR A 613 -13.79 -37.89 21.89
C THR A 613 -13.06 -36.85 21.05
N PHE A 614 -12.59 -35.76 21.66
CA PHE A 614 -11.78 -34.75 20.97
C PHE A 614 -10.54 -35.36 20.35
N THR A 615 -9.75 -36.14 21.12
CA THR A 615 -8.55 -36.82 20.62
C THR A 615 -8.88 -37.80 19.50
N ALA A 616 -10.01 -38.52 19.59
CA ALA A 616 -10.45 -39.40 18.50
C ALA A 616 -10.76 -38.64 17.21
N ASN A 617 -11.42 -37.47 17.30
CA ASN A 617 -11.71 -36.61 16.15
C ASN A 617 -10.42 -36.07 15.53
N VAL A 618 -9.47 -35.61 16.34
CA VAL A 618 -8.14 -35.17 15.88
C VAL A 618 -7.41 -36.32 15.20
N THR A 619 -7.42 -37.52 15.78
CA THR A 619 -6.80 -38.70 15.18
C THR A 619 -7.45 -39.06 13.84
N ALA A 620 -8.75 -38.92 13.71
CA ALA A 620 -9.43 -39.13 12.44
C ALA A 620 -8.99 -38.11 11.37
N LEU A 621 -8.80 -36.85 11.73
CA LEU A 621 -8.26 -35.79 10.84
C LEU A 621 -6.83 -36.15 10.40
N HIS A 622 -5.94 -36.52 11.33
CA HIS A 622 -4.58 -36.96 11.02
C HIS A 622 -4.57 -38.14 10.03
N ASN A 623 -5.41 -39.19 10.31
CA ASN A 623 -5.51 -40.35 9.43
C ASN A 623 -6.01 -39.97 8.03
N PHE A 624 -6.97 -39.05 7.94
CA PHE A 624 -7.44 -38.55 6.65
C PHE A 624 -6.29 -37.89 5.88
N ILE A 625 -5.56 -36.96 6.49
CA ILE A 625 -4.45 -36.25 5.85
C ILE A 625 -3.35 -37.24 5.41
N ASN A 626 -2.94 -38.16 6.28
CA ASN A 626 -1.93 -39.16 5.94
C ASN A 626 -2.33 -40.04 4.75
N THR A 627 -3.59 -40.49 4.71
CA THR A 627 -4.12 -41.28 3.60
C THR A 627 -4.19 -40.41 2.33
N ARG A 628 -4.65 -39.14 2.46
CA ARG A 628 -4.77 -38.19 1.35
C ARG A 628 -3.43 -37.94 0.67
N CYS A 629 -2.39 -37.58 1.42
CA CYS A 629 -1.07 -37.30 0.85
C CYS A 629 -0.55 -38.51 0.05
N THR A 630 -0.78 -39.77 0.56
CA THR A 630 -0.33 -40.96 -0.13
C THR A 630 -1.15 -41.22 -1.40
N ALA A 631 -2.47 -41.05 -1.35
CA ALA A 631 -3.37 -41.28 -2.47
C ALA A 631 -3.18 -40.28 -3.61
N LEU A 632 -2.85 -39.02 -3.31
CA LEU A 632 -2.69 -37.94 -4.31
C LEU A 632 -1.64 -38.27 -5.38
N THR A 633 -0.55 -38.93 -5.03
CA THR A 633 0.50 -39.35 -6.00
C THR A 633 -0.07 -40.25 -7.09
N GLN A 634 -0.82 -41.30 -6.69
CA GLN A 634 -1.48 -42.18 -7.65
C GLN A 634 -2.61 -41.45 -8.40
N GLY A 635 -3.39 -40.63 -7.70
CA GLY A 635 -4.46 -39.87 -8.33
C GLY A 635 -3.96 -38.93 -9.44
N LEU A 636 -2.81 -38.28 -9.26
CA LEU A 636 -2.22 -37.44 -10.32
C LEU A 636 -1.79 -38.29 -11.55
N ILE A 637 -1.23 -39.47 -11.32
CA ILE A 637 -0.86 -40.39 -12.41
C ILE A 637 -2.11 -40.75 -13.21
N ASP A 638 -3.18 -41.13 -12.52
CA ASP A 638 -4.43 -41.58 -13.15
C ASP A 638 -5.16 -40.45 -13.86
N CYS A 639 -5.21 -39.24 -13.26
CA CYS A 639 -5.85 -38.07 -13.84
C CYS A 639 -5.15 -37.55 -15.09
N TYR A 640 -3.81 -37.47 -15.05
CA TYR A 640 -3.02 -36.78 -16.11
C TYR A 640 -2.15 -37.75 -16.92
N GLN A 641 -2.35 -39.04 -16.80
CA GLN A 641 -1.60 -40.08 -17.52
C GLN A 641 -0.08 -39.94 -17.36
N LEU A 642 0.35 -39.57 -16.16
CA LEU A 642 1.76 -39.40 -15.84
C LEU A 642 2.47 -40.78 -15.68
N THR A 643 3.77 -40.76 -15.85
CA THR A 643 4.63 -41.94 -15.57
C THR A 643 5.54 -41.66 -14.39
N GLY A 644 5.92 -42.70 -13.65
CA GLY A 644 6.68 -42.56 -12.41
C GLY A 644 5.83 -42.82 -11.17
N PRO A 645 6.04 -42.15 -10.00
CA PRO A 645 7.03 -41.08 -9.81
C PRO A 645 8.47 -41.58 -9.86
N PHE A 646 9.37 -40.74 -10.35
CA PHE A 646 10.80 -41.02 -10.40
C PHE A 646 11.54 -40.22 -9.32
N PRO A 647 12.49 -40.86 -8.57
CA PRO A 647 13.36 -40.13 -7.65
C PRO A 647 14.22 -39.10 -8.41
N VAL A 648 14.22 -37.87 -7.95
CA VAL A 648 15.04 -36.79 -8.52
C VAL A 648 15.75 -36.06 -7.37
N THR A 649 17.05 -35.80 -7.56
CA THR A 649 17.80 -34.94 -6.63
C THR A 649 18.25 -33.70 -7.37
N PHE A 650 17.91 -32.55 -6.83
CA PHE A 650 18.43 -31.25 -7.29
C PHE A 650 19.52 -30.78 -6.34
N ASP A 651 20.64 -30.30 -6.90
CA ASP A 651 21.79 -29.85 -6.12
C ASP A 651 22.47 -28.65 -6.79
N VAL A 652 23.29 -27.94 -6.02
CA VAL A 652 24.10 -26.82 -6.50
C VAL A 652 25.57 -27.03 -6.16
N SER A 653 26.47 -26.71 -7.05
CA SER A 653 27.91 -26.83 -6.87
C SER A 653 28.64 -25.58 -7.32
N PRO A 654 29.54 -25.01 -6.47
CA PRO A 654 29.77 -25.34 -5.08
C PRO A 654 28.55 -24.96 -4.21
N ALA A 655 28.50 -25.50 -2.99
CA ALA A 655 27.42 -25.23 -2.04
C ALA A 655 27.30 -23.71 -1.79
N ASN A 656 26.06 -23.20 -1.81
CA ASN A 656 25.71 -21.77 -1.66
C ASN A 656 26.09 -20.87 -2.84
N ALA A 657 26.59 -21.40 -3.96
CA ALA A 657 26.92 -20.59 -5.13
C ALA A 657 25.70 -20.12 -5.92
N GLY A 658 24.53 -20.69 -5.67
CA GLY A 658 23.30 -20.32 -6.37
C GLY A 658 22.10 -21.08 -5.86
N THR A 659 20.99 -20.95 -6.60
CA THR A 659 19.73 -21.65 -6.36
C THR A 659 19.17 -22.21 -7.65
N ILE A 660 18.32 -23.23 -7.54
CA ILE A 660 17.54 -23.78 -8.66
C ILE A 660 16.06 -23.44 -8.40
N LYS A 661 15.41 -22.84 -9.37
CA LYS A 661 13.95 -22.80 -9.40
C LYS A 661 13.45 -24.02 -10.16
N VAL A 662 12.56 -24.79 -9.56
CA VAL A 662 11.92 -25.94 -10.20
C VAL A 662 10.44 -25.60 -10.39
N ASN A 663 10.00 -25.47 -11.63
CA ASN A 663 8.68 -24.98 -12.02
C ASN A 663 8.25 -23.72 -11.24
N SER A 664 7.46 -23.90 -10.18
CA SER A 664 6.90 -22.80 -9.40
C SER A 664 7.58 -22.56 -8.06
N ILE A 665 8.52 -23.40 -7.64
CA ILE A 665 9.11 -23.41 -6.29
C ILE A 665 10.65 -23.30 -6.33
N TYR A 666 11.21 -22.95 -5.18
CA TYR A 666 12.62 -23.14 -4.85
C TYR A 666 12.75 -24.30 -3.87
N PRO A 667 13.69 -25.26 -4.10
CA PRO A 667 14.01 -26.31 -3.13
C PRO A 667 14.31 -25.75 -1.75
N PRO A 668 13.81 -26.38 -0.67
CA PRO A 668 14.01 -25.86 0.70
C PRO A 668 15.46 -25.98 1.20
N SER A 669 16.26 -26.84 0.58
CA SER A 669 17.68 -27.07 0.89
C SER A 669 18.37 -27.79 -0.27
N TYR A 670 19.70 -27.82 -0.29
CA TYR A 670 20.48 -28.58 -1.26
C TYR A 670 21.46 -29.53 -0.50
N PRO A 671 21.63 -30.79 -0.99
CA PRO A 671 20.86 -31.47 -2.04
C PRO A 671 19.39 -31.69 -1.61
N TRP A 672 18.45 -31.55 -2.58
CA TRP A 672 17.02 -31.79 -2.36
C TRP A 672 16.58 -33.06 -3.11
N ALA A 673 16.31 -34.10 -2.34
CA ALA A 673 15.78 -35.37 -2.86
C ALA A 673 14.24 -35.35 -2.83
N THR A 674 13.61 -35.59 -3.98
CA THR A 674 12.16 -35.53 -4.17
C THR A 674 11.75 -36.51 -5.28
N THR A 675 10.50 -36.38 -5.76
CA THR A 675 10.00 -37.20 -6.90
C THR A 675 9.35 -36.29 -7.94
N TYR A 676 9.60 -36.57 -9.22
CA TYR A 676 8.94 -35.93 -10.34
C TYR A 676 8.41 -36.97 -11.32
N PHE A 677 7.63 -36.52 -12.29
CA PHE A 677 6.90 -37.42 -13.18
C PHE A 677 7.34 -37.24 -14.65
N GLY A 678 7.25 -38.33 -15.44
CA GLY A 678 7.23 -38.21 -16.89
C GLY A 678 5.83 -38.00 -17.43
N GLY A 679 5.75 -37.63 -18.68
CA GLY A 679 4.48 -37.25 -19.32
C GLY A 679 4.15 -35.74 -19.16
N ILE A 680 4.89 -35.04 -18.29
CA ILE A 680 4.83 -33.59 -18.07
C ILE A 680 6.25 -33.03 -18.06
N GLN A 681 6.44 -31.82 -18.58
CA GLN A 681 7.77 -31.18 -18.52
C GLN A 681 8.03 -30.59 -17.12
N THR A 682 9.28 -30.66 -16.71
CA THR A 682 9.76 -29.97 -15.50
C THR A 682 10.64 -28.80 -15.94
N ASN A 683 10.29 -27.58 -15.55
CA ASN A 683 11.13 -26.41 -15.79
C ASN A 683 12.18 -26.31 -14.69
N VAL A 684 13.45 -26.20 -15.07
CA VAL A 684 14.54 -25.91 -14.14
C VAL A 684 15.25 -24.65 -14.56
N LYS A 685 15.49 -23.76 -13.61
CA LYS A 685 16.23 -22.52 -13.85
C LYS A 685 17.25 -22.31 -12.74
N ALA A 686 18.53 -22.20 -13.14
CA ALA A 686 19.59 -21.80 -12.24
C ALA A 686 19.59 -20.29 -12.02
N LYS A 687 19.92 -19.87 -10.82
CA LYS A 687 20.13 -18.46 -10.43
C LYS A 687 21.40 -18.40 -9.58
N ALA A 688 22.42 -17.70 -10.06
CA ALA A 688 23.64 -17.47 -9.31
C ALA A 688 23.39 -16.54 -8.11
N ASN A 689 24.10 -16.76 -7.03
CA ASN A 689 24.26 -15.81 -5.94
C ASN A 689 25.37 -14.79 -6.27
N ALA A 690 25.44 -13.70 -5.54
CA ALA A 690 26.45 -12.68 -5.72
C ALA A 690 27.87 -13.29 -5.67
N GLY A 691 28.73 -12.92 -6.60
CA GLY A 691 30.10 -13.44 -6.75
C GLY A 691 30.20 -14.78 -7.49
N TYR A 692 29.11 -15.24 -8.13
CA TYR A 692 29.09 -16.44 -8.95
C TYR A 692 28.31 -16.20 -10.25
N VAL A 693 28.64 -16.98 -11.28
CA VAL A 693 27.88 -17.10 -12.53
C VAL A 693 27.52 -18.55 -12.78
N PHE A 694 26.37 -18.78 -13.43
CA PHE A 694 26.01 -20.13 -13.86
C PHE A 694 26.92 -20.58 -15.00
N ASP A 695 27.53 -21.77 -14.86
CA ASP A 695 28.41 -22.33 -15.86
C ASP A 695 27.69 -23.41 -16.70
N HIS A 696 27.24 -24.48 -16.03
CA HIS A 696 26.55 -25.56 -16.74
C HIS A 696 25.74 -26.46 -15.77
N TRP A 697 24.92 -27.32 -16.35
CA TRP A 697 24.24 -28.41 -15.62
C TRP A 697 25.03 -29.71 -15.73
N THR A 698 25.16 -30.46 -14.63
CA THR A 698 25.55 -31.87 -14.63
C THR A 698 24.39 -32.76 -14.24
N TYR A 699 24.38 -34.01 -14.74
CA TYR A 699 23.25 -34.90 -14.55
C TYR A 699 23.73 -36.37 -14.59
N THR A 700 22.91 -37.31 -14.07
CA THR A 700 23.27 -38.70 -13.97
C THR A 700 23.04 -39.46 -15.29
N THR A 701 21.82 -39.37 -15.84
CA THR A 701 21.43 -40.08 -17.08
C THR A 701 21.13 -39.16 -18.26
N GLY A 702 20.89 -37.88 -18.02
CA GLY A 702 20.61 -36.88 -19.04
C GLY A 702 19.12 -36.82 -19.41
N PRO A 703 18.31 -36.10 -18.65
CA PRO A 703 16.91 -35.95 -18.98
C PRO A 703 16.75 -35.26 -20.36
N MET A 704 15.82 -35.75 -21.17
CA MET A 704 15.58 -35.19 -22.49
C MET A 704 15.15 -33.73 -22.39
N GLY A 705 15.78 -32.87 -23.18
CA GLY A 705 15.50 -31.43 -23.20
C GLY A 705 16.48 -30.60 -22.38
N LEU A 706 17.41 -31.21 -21.63
CA LEU A 706 18.41 -30.46 -20.87
C LEU A 706 19.56 -30.01 -21.78
N ALA A 707 19.63 -28.71 -22.06
CA ALA A 707 20.81 -28.08 -22.67
C ALA A 707 21.75 -27.63 -21.54
N SER A 708 22.95 -28.22 -21.47
CA SER A 708 23.85 -28.10 -20.31
C SER A 708 24.33 -26.68 -20.04
N THR A 709 24.41 -25.82 -21.06
CA THR A 709 24.90 -24.44 -20.93
C THR A 709 23.82 -23.37 -20.83
N LEU A 710 22.53 -23.75 -20.90
CA LEU A 710 21.42 -22.80 -20.70
C LEU A 710 21.00 -22.80 -19.24
N ASP A 711 20.89 -21.63 -18.64
CA ASP A 711 20.45 -21.46 -17.25
C ASP A 711 18.99 -21.92 -17.01
N SER A 712 18.19 -22.00 -18.08
CA SER A 712 16.77 -22.37 -18.01
C SER A 712 16.43 -23.44 -19.04
N ASN A 713 15.80 -24.51 -18.58
CA ASN A 713 15.46 -25.67 -19.40
C ASN A 713 14.07 -26.23 -19.07
N PHE A 714 13.39 -26.76 -20.10
CA PHE A 714 12.24 -27.66 -19.95
C PHE A 714 12.69 -29.10 -20.19
N ILE A 715 12.64 -29.92 -19.16
CA ILE A 715 13.17 -31.29 -19.18
C ILE A 715 12.06 -32.34 -18.99
N ASN A 716 12.24 -33.52 -19.56
CA ASN A 716 11.37 -34.66 -19.34
C ASN A 716 12.05 -35.67 -18.41
N ILE A 717 11.46 -35.89 -17.26
CA ILE A 717 11.95 -36.90 -16.29
C ILE A 717 11.36 -38.27 -16.65
N ASN A 718 12.20 -39.20 -17.02
CA ASN A 718 11.81 -40.56 -17.45
C ASN A 718 12.45 -41.67 -16.62
N GLY A 719 13.14 -41.35 -15.55
CA GLY A 719 13.83 -42.27 -14.64
C GLY A 719 14.49 -41.54 -13.48
N PRO A 720 15.12 -42.23 -12.54
CA PRO A 720 15.87 -41.62 -11.47
C PRO A 720 16.97 -40.70 -11.98
N GLU A 721 17.07 -39.49 -11.42
CA GLU A 721 17.97 -38.44 -11.93
C GLU A 721 18.59 -37.60 -10.78
N THR A 722 19.86 -37.22 -10.98
CA THR A 722 20.47 -36.16 -10.16
C THR A 722 20.87 -35.02 -11.07
N ILE A 723 20.37 -33.83 -10.78
CA ILE A 723 20.57 -32.62 -11.60
C ILE A 723 21.26 -31.58 -10.71
N VAL A 724 22.44 -31.16 -11.11
CA VAL A 724 23.27 -30.22 -10.38
C VAL A 724 23.51 -28.97 -11.22
N ALA A 725 23.13 -27.82 -10.71
CA ALA A 725 23.54 -26.54 -11.27
C ALA A 725 24.96 -26.23 -10.81
N VAL A 726 25.89 -26.16 -11.73
CA VAL A 726 27.29 -25.81 -11.47
C VAL A 726 27.46 -24.31 -11.70
N PHE A 727 28.03 -23.67 -10.71
CA PHE A 727 28.37 -22.26 -10.72
C PHE A 727 29.88 -22.12 -10.59
N VAL A 728 30.45 -21.15 -11.26
CA VAL A 728 31.85 -20.76 -11.11
C VAL A 728 31.91 -19.39 -10.46
N PRO A 729 32.97 -19.06 -9.75
CA PRO A 729 33.15 -17.70 -9.27
C PRO A 729 33.00 -16.72 -10.43
N ASP A 730 32.31 -15.63 -10.20
CA ASP A 730 32.28 -14.51 -11.15
C ASP A 730 33.67 -13.89 -11.08
N ILE A 731 34.59 -14.45 -11.86
CA ILE A 731 35.96 -13.99 -12.02
C ILE A 731 35.96 -13.28 -13.37
N PRO A 732 36.66 -12.23 -13.50
CA PRO A 732 38.02 -12.06 -13.05
C PRO A 732 38.27 -10.66 -12.50
N ASP A 733 39.15 -10.60 -11.63
CA ASP A 733 40.19 -9.64 -11.40
C ASP A 733 41.28 -10.00 -12.45
N LEU A 734 41.28 -9.35 -13.60
CA LEU A 734 42.10 -9.74 -14.78
C LEU A 734 43.54 -9.27 -14.65
N ASP A 735 43.75 -8.17 -13.95
CA ASP A 735 45.05 -7.54 -13.70
C ASP A 735 45.59 -7.85 -12.31
N GLY A 736 44.73 -8.37 -11.38
CA GLY A 736 45.15 -8.85 -10.06
C GLY A 736 45.28 -7.72 -9.03
N ASP A 737 44.54 -6.65 -9.17
CA ASP A 737 44.57 -5.48 -8.27
C ASP A 737 43.71 -5.70 -7.02
N GLY A 738 42.78 -6.67 -7.04
CA GLY A 738 41.89 -7.02 -5.94
C GLY A 738 40.42 -6.63 -6.16
N CYS A 739 40.11 -5.90 -7.22
CA CYS A 739 38.75 -5.64 -7.68
C CYS A 739 38.25 -6.67 -8.70
N LEU A 740 36.96 -6.83 -8.79
CA LEU A 740 36.36 -7.64 -9.85
C LEU A 740 36.16 -6.75 -11.09
N ASN A 741 36.44 -7.26 -12.28
CA ASN A 741 36.22 -6.56 -13.53
C ASN A 741 34.82 -5.93 -13.66
N THR A 742 33.80 -6.55 -13.10
CA THR A 742 32.43 -5.99 -13.08
C THR A 742 32.30 -4.75 -12.19
N VAL A 743 33.13 -4.67 -11.18
CA VAL A 743 33.21 -3.52 -10.27
C VAL A 743 33.95 -2.39 -10.98
N GLU A 744 35.09 -2.69 -11.59
CA GLU A 744 35.91 -1.76 -12.35
C GLU A 744 35.17 -1.14 -13.53
N VAL A 745 34.51 -1.99 -14.35
CA VAL A 745 33.67 -1.50 -15.47
C VAL A 745 32.50 -0.62 -14.94
N ALA A 746 31.94 -0.95 -13.80
CA ALA A 746 30.87 -0.15 -13.20
C ALA A 746 31.39 1.18 -12.65
N ALA A 747 32.62 1.22 -12.19
CA ALA A 747 33.30 2.42 -11.70
C ALA A 747 33.89 3.25 -12.84
N GLY A 748 34.21 2.63 -13.98
CA GLY A 748 34.79 3.28 -15.17
C GLY A 748 36.31 3.12 -15.30
N THR A 749 36.93 2.30 -14.43
CA THR A 749 38.34 1.94 -14.53
C THR A 749 38.57 0.82 -15.56
N ASP A 750 39.82 0.59 -15.98
CA ASP A 750 40.17 -0.44 -17.01
C ASP A 750 40.49 -1.78 -16.35
N PRO A 751 39.65 -2.82 -16.49
CA PRO A 751 39.85 -4.14 -15.88
C PRO A 751 41.12 -4.90 -16.32
N ASN A 752 41.97 -4.32 -17.10
CA ASN A 752 43.25 -4.91 -17.54
C ASN A 752 44.46 -4.13 -17.03
N VAL A 753 44.24 -3.09 -16.21
CA VAL A 753 45.28 -2.16 -15.77
C VAL A 753 45.14 -1.92 -14.29
N VAL A 754 46.04 -2.43 -13.48
CA VAL A 754 46.09 -2.41 -12.02
C VAL A 754 45.90 -1.01 -11.40
N ASP A 755 46.14 0.05 -12.19
CA ASP A 755 46.22 1.45 -11.82
C ASP A 755 45.84 2.25 -13.05
N THR A 756 44.59 2.66 -13.16
CA THR A 756 43.99 3.21 -14.39
C THR A 756 44.50 4.62 -14.71
N ASP A 757 44.77 5.43 -13.71
CA ASP A 757 45.25 6.80 -13.90
C ASP A 757 46.81 6.91 -13.89
N GLY A 758 47.49 5.86 -13.40
CA GLY A 758 48.94 5.69 -13.51
C GLY A 758 49.74 6.43 -12.45
N ASP A 759 49.14 6.67 -11.28
CA ASP A 759 49.76 7.46 -10.22
C ASP A 759 50.52 6.65 -9.14
N GLY A 760 50.27 5.31 -9.13
CA GLY A 760 51.01 4.33 -8.27
C GLY A 760 50.20 3.72 -7.16
N GLU A 761 48.94 4.13 -6.96
CA GLU A 761 47.96 3.41 -6.18
C GLU A 761 47.15 2.47 -7.09
N ASN A 762 46.47 1.46 -6.61
CA ASN A 762 45.69 0.60 -7.48
C ASN A 762 44.20 0.94 -7.38
N ASP A 763 43.47 0.72 -8.48
CA ASP A 763 42.07 1.05 -8.62
C ASP A 763 41.21 0.54 -7.45
N CYS A 764 41.51 -0.68 -6.94
CA CYS A 764 40.74 -1.28 -5.85
C CYS A 764 40.96 -0.62 -4.49
N ILE A 765 42.10 0.00 -4.25
CA ILE A 765 42.36 0.78 -3.05
C ILE A 765 41.58 2.09 -3.12
N GLU A 766 41.63 2.73 -4.27
CA GLU A 766 41.02 4.03 -4.54
C GLU A 766 39.50 3.97 -4.67
N LEU A 767 38.95 2.86 -5.15
CA LEU A 767 37.49 2.63 -5.10
C LEU A 767 36.97 2.49 -3.66
N GLY A 768 37.86 2.22 -2.69
CA GLY A 768 37.52 2.15 -1.28
C GLY A 768 36.74 0.89 -0.86
N PRO A 769 36.30 0.82 0.40
CA PRO A 769 35.72 -0.38 0.99
C PRO A 769 34.30 -0.71 0.49
N ASN A 770 33.69 0.16 -0.29
CA ASN A 770 32.36 -0.05 -0.88
C ASN A 770 32.35 0.41 -2.35
N PRO A 771 32.73 -0.43 -3.28
CA PRO A 771 32.81 -0.08 -4.71
C PRO A 771 31.50 0.36 -5.35
N ALA A 772 30.35 0.15 -4.70
CA ALA A 772 29.07 0.68 -5.18
C ALA A 772 28.92 2.20 -4.90
N THR A 773 29.79 2.76 -4.10
CA THR A 773 29.94 4.20 -3.84
C THR A 773 31.43 4.48 -3.80
N PRO A 774 32.11 4.56 -4.96
CA PRO A 774 33.54 4.80 -5.07
C PRO A 774 33.94 6.04 -4.29
N LEU A 775 35.18 6.09 -3.85
CA LEU A 775 35.73 7.31 -3.28
C LEU A 775 35.79 8.42 -4.34
N ASP A 776 35.52 9.62 -3.91
CA ASP A 776 35.58 10.88 -4.63
C ASP A 776 35.92 11.89 -3.53
N THR A 777 37.23 12.10 -3.38
CA THR A 777 37.79 12.73 -2.17
C THR A 777 37.52 14.23 -2.15
N ASP A 778 37.42 14.87 -3.29
CA ASP A 778 37.19 16.30 -3.40
C ASP A 778 35.73 16.65 -3.77
N GLY A 779 34.95 15.67 -4.30
CA GLY A 779 33.52 15.80 -4.54
C GLY A 779 33.14 16.43 -5.88
N ASP A 780 34.04 16.42 -6.87
CA ASP A 780 33.81 17.02 -8.18
C ASP A 780 33.00 16.12 -9.12
N GLY A 781 32.87 14.83 -8.79
CA GLY A 781 32.13 13.81 -9.52
C GLY A 781 32.99 12.90 -10.40
N ILE A 782 34.30 13.07 -10.41
CA ILE A 782 35.28 12.10 -10.86
C ILE A 782 35.72 11.30 -9.62
N ILE A 783 36.00 10.04 -9.76
CA ILE A 783 36.38 9.18 -8.62
C ILE A 783 37.89 9.12 -8.50
N ASP A 784 38.40 8.94 -7.28
CA ASP A 784 39.84 8.91 -6.98
C ASP A 784 40.63 8.01 -7.94
N ALA A 785 40.13 6.82 -8.27
CA ALA A 785 40.73 5.86 -9.22
C ALA A 785 40.79 6.34 -10.69
N LEU A 786 40.37 7.54 -11.02
CA LEU A 786 40.47 8.19 -12.31
C LEU A 786 41.19 9.56 -12.22
N GLU A 787 41.67 9.93 -11.02
CA GLU A 787 42.29 11.22 -10.72
C GLU A 787 43.58 11.02 -9.94
N SER A 788 44.63 11.60 -10.43
CA SER A 788 46.00 11.34 -9.95
C SER A 788 46.43 12.21 -8.78
N ILE A 789 46.99 11.58 -7.73
CA ILE A 789 47.67 12.26 -6.61
C ILE A 789 49.01 12.89 -6.98
N ILE A 790 49.50 12.70 -8.21
CA ILE A 790 50.80 13.22 -8.67
C ILE A 790 50.71 14.21 -9.83
N ILE A 791 49.53 14.41 -10.38
CA ILE A 791 49.28 15.39 -11.46
C ILE A 791 48.50 16.59 -10.87
N ASP A 792 48.96 17.75 -11.19
CA ASP A 792 48.37 19.06 -10.96
C ASP A 792 48.14 19.68 -12.32
N THR A 793 46.89 19.65 -12.82
CA THR A 793 46.59 19.96 -14.22
C THR A 793 46.56 21.43 -14.50
N ASP A 794 46.11 22.26 -13.57
CA ASP A 794 46.00 23.72 -13.75
C ASP A 794 47.12 24.52 -13.06
N GLY A 795 47.94 23.86 -12.23
CA GLY A 795 49.12 24.43 -11.65
C GLY A 795 48.87 25.29 -10.43
N ASP A 796 47.75 25.10 -9.74
CA ASP A 796 47.39 25.88 -8.54
C ASP A 796 48.11 25.38 -7.28
N GLY A 797 48.71 24.20 -7.33
CA GLY A 797 49.48 23.58 -6.25
C GLY A 797 48.66 22.50 -5.48
N VAL A 798 47.50 22.16 -5.94
CA VAL A 798 46.68 21.04 -5.46
C VAL A 798 46.70 19.94 -6.53
N MET A 799 46.76 18.67 -6.17
CA MET A 799 46.75 17.55 -7.12
C MET A 799 45.31 17.23 -7.49
N ASN A 800 45.13 16.66 -8.68
CA ASN A 800 43.81 16.46 -9.26
C ASN A 800 42.82 15.73 -8.34
N GLU A 801 43.22 14.69 -7.62
CA GLU A 801 42.39 13.94 -6.65
C GLU A 801 41.89 14.79 -5.46
N LEU A 802 42.50 15.94 -5.20
CA LEU A 802 42.17 16.85 -4.10
C LEU A 802 41.63 18.19 -4.61
N ASP A 803 41.52 18.37 -5.90
CA ASP A 803 41.14 19.61 -6.57
C ASP A 803 39.74 19.54 -7.20
N PRO A 804 38.71 20.12 -6.58
CA PRO A 804 37.33 20.08 -7.04
C PRO A 804 37.05 20.68 -8.42
N ASP A 805 38.08 21.24 -9.11
CA ASP A 805 37.99 21.71 -10.49
C ASP A 805 39.39 21.74 -11.15
N ASN A 806 39.86 20.59 -11.56
CA ASN A 806 41.14 20.30 -12.19
C ASN A 806 41.57 21.23 -13.33
N ALA A 807 40.73 22.13 -13.81
CA ALA A 807 40.99 23.05 -14.89
C ALA A 807 40.95 24.52 -14.47
N ASN A 808 40.68 24.83 -13.23
CA ASN A 808 40.43 26.17 -12.74
C ASN A 808 41.35 26.54 -11.56
N PRO A 809 42.48 27.16 -11.78
CA PRO A 809 43.48 27.47 -10.76
C PRO A 809 42.98 28.39 -9.62
N CYS A 810 41.69 28.60 -9.55
CA CYS A 810 41.02 29.37 -8.53
C CYS A 810 40.18 28.49 -7.55
N ILE A 811 40.07 27.19 -7.74
CA ILE A 811 39.48 26.21 -6.91
C ILE A 811 40.58 25.22 -6.50
N PRO A 812 40.62 24.70 -5.23
CA PRO A 812 39.67 24.91 -4.13
C PRO A 812 39.91 26.15 -3.27
N ASN A 813 40.89 26.99 -3.62
CA ASN A 813 41.21 28.15 -2.80
C ASN A 813 40.79 29.50 -3.45
N PRO A 814 39.59 30.01 -3.18
CA PRO A 814 39.09 31.27 -3.76
C PRO A 814 39.87 32.51 -3.36
N ASN A 815 40.90 32.36 -2.48
CA ASN A 815 41.80 33.44 -2.03
C ASN A 815 43.27 33.23 -2.48
N ALA A 816 43.56 32.20 -3.27
CA ALA A 816 44.89 31.93 -3.78
C ALA A 816 45.11 32.67 -5.11
N GLY A 817 46.04 33.62 -5.15
CA GLY A 817 46.51 34.33 -6.30
C GLY A 817 45.43 35.03 -7.17
N PRO A 818 45.73 35.83 -8.15
CA PRO A 818 44.75 36.70 -8.80
C PRO A 818 43.77 35.90 -9.67
N CYS A 819 42.65 35.55 -9.05
CA CYS A 819 41.47 35.02 -9.73
C CYS A 819 40.63 36.14 -10.34
N ASP A 820 41.23 37.11 -10.88
CA ASP A 820 40.67 38.16 -11.75
C ASP A 820 41.13 37.83 -13.14
N GLN A 821 40.30 37.05 -13.84
CA GLN A 821 40.69 36.38 -15.09
C GLN A 821 40.72 37.32 -16.29
N ASP A 822 39.96 38.40 -16.25
CA ASP A 822 39.86 39.39 -17.34
C ASP A 822 40.47 40.75 -16.98
N GLY A 823 40.87 40.96 -15.69
CA GLY A 823 41.66 42.09 -15.27
C GLY A 823 40.87 43.39 -15.14
N ASP A 824 39.58 43.33 -14.90
CA ASP A 824 38.73 44.51 -14.77
C ASP A 824 38.69 45.08 -13.36
N GLY A 825 39.28 44.35 -12.38
CA GLY A 825 39.40 44.76 -11.00
C GLY A 825 38.41 44.07 -10.06
N LEU A 826 37.59 43.13 -10.56
CA LEU A 826 36.80 42.23 -9.79
C LEU A 826 37.46 40.83 -9.79
N THR A 827 37.40 40.15 -8.70
CA THR A 827 37.74 38.71 -8.66
C THR A 827 36.58 37.90 -9.18
N ASN A 828 36.82 36.68 -9.69
CA ASN A 828 35.79 35.76 -10.18
C ASN A 828 34.64 35.54 -9.14
N THR A 829 34.96 35.61 -7.81
CA THR A 829 33.96 35.54 -6.75
C THR A 829 33.10 36.81 -6.70
N GLN A 830 33.73 37.99 -6.92
CA GLN A 830 33.00 39.27 -6.92
C GLN A 830 32.11 39.40 -8.17
N GLU A 831 32.61 38.95 -9.31
CA GLU A 831 31.86 38.87 -10.56
C GLU A 831 30.68 37.89 -10.47
N GLY A 832 30.88 36.71 -9.91
CA GLY A 832 29.83 35.76 -9.67
C GLY A 832 28.73 36.28 -8.70
N LEU A 833 29.07 37.18 -7.81
CA LEU A 833 28.09 37.90 -6.96
C LEU A 833 27.39 39.06 -7.70
N ALA A 834 28.09 39.71 -8.62
CA ALA A 834 27.53 40.77 -9.44
C ALA A 834 26.73 40.23 -10.66
N GLY A 835 26.93 38.96 -11.03
CA GLY A 835 26.33 38.34 -12.21
C GLY A 835 27.05 38.65 -13.50
N THR A 836 28.22 39.28 -13.42
CA THR A 836 29.10 39.61 -14.56
C THR A 836 29.93 38.41 -15.00
N SER A 837 30.62 38.52 -16.14
CA SER A 837 31.37 37.42 -16.74
C SER A 837 32.84 37.46 -16.34
N PRO A 838 33.35 36.51 -15.54
CA PRO A 838 34.77 36.40 -15.15
C PRO A 838 35.78 36.31 -16.26
N THR A 839 35.38 36.44 -17.50
CA THR A 839 36.21 36.37 -18.69
C THR A 839 36.00 37.53 -19.68
N ASN A 840 35.18 38.50 -19.27
CA ASN A 840 34.84 39.65 -20.13
C ASN A 840 34.72 40.92 -19.28
N PRO A 841 35.72 41.81 -19.30
CA PRO A 841 35.81 42.97 -18.40
C PRO A 841 34.71 44.02 -18.60
N ASP A 842 33.82 43.83 -19.54
CA ASP A 842 32.69 44.70 -19.92
C ASP A 842 31.59 43.76 -20.38
N THR A 843 30.79 43.30 -19.44
CA THR A 843 29.86 42.16 -19.65
C THR A 843 28.70 42.55 -20.58
N ASP A 844 28.23 43.78 -20.54
CA ASP A 844 27.08 44.24 -21.34
C ASP A 844 27.49 44.99 -22.60
N GLY A 845 28.78 45.33 -22.75
CA GLY A 845 29.38 45.85 -23.97
C GLY A 845 29.12 47.34 -24.22
N ASP A 846 28.83 48.10 -23.20
CA ASP A 846 28.51 49.55 -23.29
C ASP A 846 29.79 50.43 -23.33
N GLY A 847 30.96 49.85 -23.00
CA GLY A 847 32.27 50.50 -23.01
C GLY A 847 32.76 50.96 -21.66
N VAL A 848 32.08 50.60 -20.58
CA VAL A 848 32.56 50.78 -19.20
C VAL A 848 32.79 49.39 -18.61
N ASN A 849 33.90 49.17 -17.90
CA ASN A 849 34.21 47.88 -17.32
C ASN A 849 33.32 47.59 -16.10
N ASP A 850 32.91 46.32 -15.88
CA ASP A 850 32.07 45.83 -14.78
C ASP A 850 32.53 46.31 -13.41
N GLY A 851 33.82 46.21 -13.12
CA GLY A 851 34.43 46.71 -11.87
C GLY A 851 34.35 48.23 -11.70
N THR A 852 34.30 48.95 -12.80
CA THR A 852 34.09 50.42 -12.81
C THR A 852 32.66 50.79 -12.58
N GLU A 853 31.75 50.06 -13.15
CA GLU A 853 30.28 50.24 -13.01
C GLU A 853 29.84 50.00 -11.59
N LEU A 854 30.21 48.88 -11.06
CA LEU A 854 29.93 48.58 -9.63
C LEU A 854 30.49 49.60 -8.66
N THR A 855 31.67 50.19 -8.97
CA THR A 855 32.24 51.29 -8.20
C THR A 855 31.46 52.59 -8.31
N ASN A 856 30.90 52.84 -9.48
CA ASN A 856 30.09 54.00 -9.78
C ASN A 856 28.58 53.81 -9.45
N SER A 857 28.12 52.59 -9.07
CA SER A 857 26.75 52.22 -8.79
C SER A 857 25.81 52.27 -10.04
N SER A 858 26.37 52.01 -11.22
CA SER A 858 25.61 51.59 -12.41
C SER A 858 25.52 50.08 -12.50
N ASP A 859 24.65 49.59 -13.36
CA ASP A 859 24.35 48.14 -13.51
C ASP A 859 25.19 47.54 -14.62
N PRO A 860 26.23 46.70 -14.30
CA PRO A 860 27.16 46.14 -15.27
C PRO A 860 26.59 45.05 -16.18
N LEU A 861 25.27 44.86 -16.15
CA LEU A 861 24.53 43.92 -17.01
C LEU A 861 23.54 44.65 -17.93
N ASN A 862 23.49 45.99 -17.89
CA ASN A 862 22.53 46.77 -18.65
C ASN A 862 23.22 47.82 -19.50
N PRO A 863 23.48 47.56 -20.80
CA PRO A 863 24.19 48.48 -21.70
C PRO A 863 23.51 49.83 -21.92
N CYS A 864 22.45 50.11 -21.16
CA CYS A 864 21.70 51.32 -21.18
C CYS A 864 21.73 52.06 -19.81
N ASP A 865 22.56 51.64 -18.89
CA ASP A 865 22.85 52.30 -17.62
C ASP A 865 24.38 52.36 -17.39
N PRO A 866 25.03 53.54 -17.43
CA PRO A 866 24.40 54.85 -17.14
C PRO A 866 23.99 55.66 -18.36
N ASP A 867 24.01 55.21 -19.60
CA ASP A 867 23.68 55.99 -20.79
C ASP A 867 22.56 55.36 -21.63
N ASP A 868 21.29 55.75 -21.37
CA ASP A 868 20.12 55.28 -22.08
C ASP A 868 19.95 55.89 -23.51
N THR A 869 20.94 56.65 -23.96
CA THR A 869 20.90 57.31 -25.28
C THR A 869 21.66 56.57 -26.36
N LEU A 870 22.25 55.40 -26.03
CA LEU A 870 22.94 54.56 -26.98
C LEU A 870 21.99 54.02 -28.08
N PRO A 871 22.42 53.93 -29.33
CA PRO A 871 21.54 53.57 -30.45
C PRO A 871 20.89 52.20 -30.34
N GLY A 872 21.45 51.28 -29.52
CA GLY A 872 20.91 49.96 -29.26
C GLY A 872 19.73 49.92 -28.33
N CYS A 873 19.57 50.94 -27.48
CA CYS A 873 18.56 50.98 -26.42
C CYS A 873 17.16 51.41 -26.86
N GLN A 874 17.00 51.69 -28.13
CA GLN A 874 15.74 52.21 -28.72
C GLN A 874 15.21 51.32 -29.85
N ILE A 875 15.74 50.16 -30.03
CA ILE A 875 15.33 49.20 -31.07
C ILE A 875 14.29 48.26 -30.50
N ASP A 876 13.19 48.06 -31.19
CA ASP A 876 12.15 47.08 -31.00
C ASP A 876 12.07 46.31 -32.32
N THR A 877 12.69 45.12 -32.36
CA THR A 877 12.96 44.41 -33.64
C THR A 877 11.75 43.65 -34.14
N ASP A 878 10.88 43.15 -33.29
CA ASP A 878 9.70 42.34 -33.64
C ASP A 878 8.37 43.07 -33.48
N PHE A 879 8.43 44.34 -33.01
CA PHE A 879 7.31 45.28 -32.95
C PHE A 879 6.16 44.84 -31.98
N ASP A 880 6.51 44.15 -30.90
CA ASP A 880 5.56 43.70 -29.90
C ASP A 880 5.25 44.80 -28.85
N GLY A 881 6.12 45.80 -28.73
CA GLY A 881 5.98 46.91 -27.82
C GLY A 881 6.98 46.98 -26.67
N LEU A 882 7.90 46.01 -26.57
CA LEU A 882 9.12 46.04 -25.77
C LEU A 882 10.29 46.41 -26.66
N THR A 883 11.33 47.03 -26.14
CA THR A 883 12.58 47.25 -26.91
C THR A 883 13.46 46.01 -26.73
N ASP A 884 14.35 45.72 -27.73
CA ASP A 884 15.29 44.60 -27.67
C ASP A 884 16.08 44.53 -26.34
N ALA A 885 16.42 45.70 -25.81
CA ALA A 885 17.09 45.85 -24.51
C ALA A 885 16.16 45.50 -23.32
N GLN A 886 14.90 45.85 -23.40
CA GLN A 886 13.92 45.46 -22.38
C GLN A 886 13.63 43.97 -22.38
N GLU A 887 13.55 43.39 -23.56
CA GLU A 887 13.40 41.96 -23.76
C GLU A 887 14.61 41.18 -23.25
N GLY A 888 15.82 41.70 -23.49
CA GLY A 888 17.05 41.12 -22.93
C GLY A 888 17.08 41.06 -21.41
N VAL A 889 16.48 42.04 -20.73
CA VAL A 889 16.35 42.08 -19.27
C VAL A 889 15.29 41.12 -18.78
N ILE A 890 14.20 40.95 -19.53
CA ILE A 890 13.08 40.06 -19.20
C ILE A 890 13.40 38.62 -19.57
N GLY A 891 14.34 38.45 -20.55
CA GLY A 891 14.75 37.14 -21.06
C GLY A 891 13.90 36.65 -22.24
N THR A 892 13.07 37.51 -22.83
CA THR A 892 12.30 37.22 -24.05
C THR A 892 13.18 37.36 -25.32
N ASN A 893 12.67 36.93 -26.45
CA ASN A 893 13.45 36.88 -27.68
C ASN A 893 13.15 38.10 -28.57
N PRO A 894 14.08 39.07 -28.73
CA PRO A 894 13.88 40.30 -29.51
C PRO A 894 13.58 40.15 -31.03
N ASN A 895 13.33 38.96 -31.49
CA ASN A 895 12.95 38.66 -32.86
C ASN A 895 11.66 37.82 -32.93
N ASN A 896 10.96 37.64 -31.83
CA ASN A 896 9.75 36.83 -31.74
C ASN A 896 8.77 37.44 -30.76
N PRO A 897 7.69 38.09 -31.21
CA PRO A 897 6.76 38.82 -30.37
C PRO A 897 5.90 37.99 -29.41
N ASP A 898 6.11 36.69 -29.33
CA ASP A 898 5.50 35.68 -28.48
C ASP A 898 6.55 34.59 -28.20
N THR A 899 7.38 34.87 -27.22
CA THR A 899 8.60 34.07 -26.96
C THR A 899 8.31 32.62 -26.57
N ASP A 900 7.25 32.37 -25.83
CA ASP A 900 6.94 31.04 -25.35
C ASP A 900 5.88 30.29 -26.19
N GLY A 901 5.23 31.00 -27.13
CA GLY A 901 4.39 30.39 -28.16
C GLY A 901 2.97 30.05 -27.68
N ASP A 902 2.48 30.68 -26.61
CA ASP A 902 1.19 30.38 -26.03
C ASP A 902 0.01 31.19 -26.67
N GLY A 903 0.34 32.20 -27.52
CA GLY A 903 -0.61 32.99 -28.27
C GLY A 903 -0.87 34.37 -27.68
N TYR A 904 -0.18 34.80 -26.67
CA TYR A 904 -0.08 36.16 -26.16
C TYR A 904 1.27 36.76 -26.54
N ASN A 905 1.41 38.06 -26.74
CA ASN A 905 2.72 38.63 -26.99
C ASN A 905 3.39 39.07 -25.69
N ASP A 906 4.72 39.13 -25.71
CA ASP A 906 5.56 39.33 -24.54
C ASP A 906 5.24 40.64 -23.80
N ALA A 907 5.07 41.71 -24.52
CA ALA A 907 4.68 43.03 -23.95
C ALA A 907 3.27 43.03 -23.34
N LEU A 908 2.37 42.24 -23.90
CA LEU A 908 1.02 42.11 -23.36
C LEU A 908 1.05 41.33 -22.04
N GLU A 909 1.86 40.27 -21.96
CA GLU A 909 2.01 39.46 -20.77
C GLU A 909 2.68 40.24 -19.64
N VAL A 910 3.76 40.94 -19.92
CA VAL A 910 4.43 41.82 -18.97
C VAL A 910 3.44 42.88 -18.43
N THR A 911 2.60 43.44 -19.31
CA THR A 911 1.60 44.45 -18.90
C THR A 911 0.47 43.85 -18.04
N GLN A 912 0.12 42.56 -18.26
CA GLN A 912 -0.90 41.86 -17.51
C GLN A 912 -0.38 41.18 -16.25
N GLY A 913 0.96 41.09 -16.13
CA GLY A 913 1.62 40.46 -14.98
C GLY A 913 1.67 38.93 -15.06
N SER A 914 1.52 38.35 -16.27
CA SER A 914 1.84 36.95 -16.59
C SER A 914 3.32 36.82 -16.99
N ASP A 915 3.81 35.56 -17.05
CA ASP A 915 5.22 35.26 -17.30
C ASP A 915 5.47 34.98 -18.80
N PRO A 916 6.10 35.88 -19.57
CA PRO A 916 6.28 35.73 -21.02
C PRO A 916 7.27 34.65 -21.45
N LEU A 917 7.75 33.88 -20.51
CA LEU A 917 8.61 32.71 -20.75
C LEU A 917 7.93 31.39 -20.35
N ASN A 918 6.68 31.45 -19.94
CA ASN A 918 5.94 30.30 -19.43
C ASN A 918 4.66 30.05 -20.25
N PRO A 919 4.66 29.18 -21.27
CA PRO A 919 3.52 28.96 -22.15
C PRO A 919 2.27 28.41 -21.44
N CYS A 920 2.27 28.44 -20.14
CA CYS A 920 1.18 28.01 -19.26
C CYS A 920 0.59 29.15 -18.44
N ASP A 921 1.07 30.35 -18.58
CA ASP A 921 0.61 31.54 -17.87
C ASP A 921 0.56 32.72 -18.88
N PRO A 922 -0.61 33.20 -19.26
CA PRO A 922 -1.94 32.89 -18.74
C PRO A 922 -2.67 31.72 -19.39
N ASN A 923 -2.07 30.97 -20.31
CA ASN A 923 -2.76 29.96 -21.09
C ASN A 923 -2.49 28.50 -20.55
N ALA A 924 -3.12 28.09 -19.46
CA ALA A 924 -3.02 26.76 -18.87
C ALA A 924 -3.55 25.59 -19.76
N SER A 925 -4.06 25.89 -20.95
CA SER A 925 -4.63 24.90 -21.88
C SER A 925 -3.65 24.46 -22.99
N SER A 926 -2.43 25.01 -23.03
CA SER A 926 -1.41 24.63 -23.98
C SER A 926 -0.99 23.15 -23.79
N PRO A 927 -0.73 22.39 -24.86
CA PRO A 927 -0.27 20.99 -24.77
C PRO A 927 1.03 20.80 -23.97
N GLU A 928 1.81 21.87 -23.79
CA GLU A 928 3.08 21.84 -23.06
C GLU A 928 2.92 21.99 -21.54
N CYS A 929 1.71 22.29 -21.08
CA CYS A 929 1.39 22.54 -19.66
C CYS A 929 1.06 21.30 -18.84
N ALA A 930 1.15 20.10 -19.42
CA ALA A 930 0.90 18.85 -18.69
C ALA A 930 2.03 18.56 -17.69
N ASP A 931 1.72 18.61 -16.42
CA ASP A 931 2.64 18.17 -15.36
C ASP A 931 2.92 16.67 -15.47
N GLY A 932 4.19 16.31 -15.66
CA GLY A 932 4.63 14.91 -15.60
C GLY A 932 5.28 14.39 -16.89
N ILE A 933 5.34 13.06 -16.97
CA ILE A 933 5.90 12.34 -18.11
C ILE A 933 4.83 11.44 -18.71
N HIS A 934 4.65 11.53 -20.03
CA HIS A 934 3.78 10.61 -20.78
C HIS A 934 4.65 9.63 -21.58
N ILE A 935 4.42 8.34 -21.34
CA ILE A 935 5.16 7.25 -22.00
C ILE A 935 4.16 6.47 -22.87
N PRO A 936 4.23 6.60 -24.21
CA PRO A 936 3.33 5.89 -25.11
C PRO A 936 3.44 4.37 -24.97
N THR A 937 2.36 3.65 -25.23
CA THR A 937 2.30 2.19 -25.07
C THR A 937 2.55 1.42 -26.38
N ALA A 938 2.60 2.12 -27.52
CA ALA A 938 2.85 1.50 -28.83
C ALA A 938 3.44 2.49 -29.83
N PHE A 939 4.14 1.98 -30.85
CA PHE A 939 4.57 2.73 -32.04
C PHE A 939 4.77 1.80 -33.25
N SER A 940 4.80 2.37 -34.47
CA SER A 940 4.88 1.61 -35.72
C SER A 940 5.86 2.27 -36.66
N PRO A 941 7.12 1.82 -36.71
CA PRO A 941 8.17 2.41 -37.59
C PRO A 941 8.11 1.87 -39.02
N ASP A 942 6.94 1.84 -39.63
CA ASP A 942 6.71 1.35 -41.00
C ASP A 942 6.44 2.45 -42.03
N ASN A 943 6.50 3.71 -41.61
CA ASN A 943 6.18 4.90 -42.40
C ASN A 943 4.77 4.89 -43.03
N VAL A 944 3.83 4.17 -42.41
CA VAL A 944 2.42 4.17 -42.76
C VAL A 944 1.62 4.83 -41.65
N GLY A 945 0.95 5.93 -41.94
CA GLY A 945 0.14 6.68 -40.97
C GLY A 945 0.72 8.02 -40.56
N ASN A 946 0.50 8.44 -39.29
CA ASN A 946 1.03 9.69 -38.77
C ASN A 946 2.55 9.58 -38.55
N GLU A 947 3.33 10.54 -39.09
CA GLU A 947 4.80 10.57 -39.00
C GLU A 947 5.30 10.52 -37.53
N ASP A 948 4.51 10.99 -36.55
CA ASP A 948 4.85 10.95 -35.15
C ASP A 948 4.90 9.52 -34.56
N ASN A 949 4.27 8.54 -35.19
CA ASN A 949 4.29 7.14 -34.76
C ASN A 949 5.46 6.32 -35.35
N ASN A 950 6.24 6.90 -36.26
CA ASN A 950 7.35 6.21 -36.91
C ASN A 950 8.57 6.03 -35.99
N VAL A 951 8.63 6.75 -34.91
CA VAL A 951 9.66 6.65 -33.88
C VAL A 951 9.04 6.66 -32.50
N TYR A 952 9.58 5.86 -31.61
CA TYR A 952 9.18 5.91 -30.23
C TYR A 952 9.86 7.06 -29.51
N GLN A 953 9.06 7.90 -28.90
CA GLN A 953 9.50 9.02 -28.07
C GLN A 953 8.56 9.18 -26.89
N ILE A 954 9.05 9.77 -25.81
CA ILE A 954 8.25 10.11 -24.64
C ILE A 954 8.00 11.61 -24.61
N ILE A 955 6.91 12.02 -24.02
CA ILE A 955 6.61 13.43 -23.79
C ILE A 955 6.98 13.73 -22.34
N VAL A 956 7.84 14.70 -22.14
CA VAL A 956 8.44 15.02 -20.84
C VAL A 956 8.06 16.46 -20.47
N GLY A 957 7.31 16.61 -19.38
CA GLY A 957 6.94 17.92 -18.86
C GLY A 957 8.14 18.73 -18.33
N LYS A 958 7.99 20.04 -18.22
CA LYS A 958 9.05 20.98 -17.80
C LYS A 958 9.57 20.69 -16.37
N ASN A 959 8.76 20.10 -15.52
CA ASN A 959 9.12 19.76 -14.14
C ASN A 959 10.03 18.51 -14.02
N ILE A 960 10.48 17.92 -15.12
CA ILE A 960 11.40 16.78 -15.15
C ILE A 960 12.83 17.29 -15.39
N GLU A 961 13.71 17.05 -14.42
CA GLU A 961 15.12 17.43 -14.50
C GLU A 961 15.91 16.46 -15.37
N SER A 962 15.80 15.17 -15.09
CA SER A 962 16.48 14.13 -15.86
C SER A 962 15.67 12.84 -16.00
N ILE A 963 15.97 12.05 -17.00
CA ILE A 963 15.41 10.72 -17.22
C ILE A 963 16.50 9.71 -17.49
N GLY A 964 16.27 8.44 -17.12
CA GLY A 964 17.03 7.28 -17.60
C GLY A 964 16.05 6.25 -18.15
N PHE A 965 15.98 6.11 -19.46
CA PHE A 965 15.00 5.27 -20.14
C PHE A 965 15.66 4.05 -20.77
N LYS A 966 15.19 2.85 -20.42
CA LYS A 966 15.70 1.57 -20.93
C LYS A 966 14.55 0.71 -21.44
N VAL A 967 14.76 0.03 -22.58
CA VAL A 967 13.79 -0.91 -23.15
C VAL A 967 14.42 -2.30 -23.21
N PHE A 968 13.66 -3.30 -22.83
CA PHE A 968 14.10 -4.68 -22.75
C PHE A 968 13.24 -5.58 -23.63
N ASP A 969 13.84 -6.57 -24.25
CA ASP A 969 13.12 -7.63 -24.93
C ASP A 969 12.50 -8.61 -23.89
N ARG A 970 11.70 -9.56 -24.37
CA ARG A 970 11.08 -10.57 -23.50
C ARG A 970 12.06 -11.52 -22.77
N TRP A 971 13.34 -11.45 -23.15
CA TRP A 971 14.40 -12.24 -22.54
C TRP A 971 15.18 -11.44 -21.49
N GLY A 972 14.84 -10.17 -21.30
CA GLY A 972 15.51 -9.27 -20.36
C GLY A 972 16.73 -8.54 -20.93
N ASN A 973 17.05 -8.71 -22.22
CA ASN A 973 18.15 -7.98 -22.81
C ASN A 973 17.76 -6.52 -23.05
N CYS A 974 18.62 -5.57 -22.67
CA CYS A 974 18.42 -4.16 -22.98
C CYS A 974 18.62 -3.92 -24.48
N VAL A 975 17.55 -3.53 -25.15
CA VAL A 975 17.55 -3.31 -26.62
C VAL A 975 17.59 -1.83 -27.00
N PHE A 976 17.32 -0.94 -26.06
CA PHE A 976 17.48 0.50 -26.24
C PHE A 976 17.67 1.16 -24.88
N GLU A 977 18.54 2.17 -24.81
CA GLU A 977 18.78 2.98 -23.62
C GLU A 977 19.06 4.43 -24.03
N SER A 978 18.53 5.38 -23.23
CA SER A 978 18.79 6.80 -23.42
C SER A 978 18.54 7.61 -22.15
N ASN A 979 19.42 8.57 -21.89
CA ASN A 979 19.23 9.59 -20.85
C ASN A 979 18.77 10.94 -21.43
N ASN A 980 18.62 11.03 -22.76
CA ASN A 980 18.12 12.23 -23.40
C ASN A 980 16.60 12.32 -23.32
N LYS A 981 16.05 13.42 -22.81
CA LYS A 981 14.62 13.66 -22.69
C LYS A 981 13.85 13.66 -24.03
N THR A 982 14.56 13.93 -25.13
CA THR A 982 14.00 14.02 -26.49
C THR A 982 14.49 12.90 -27.38
N PHE A 983 14.83 11.74 -26.84
CA PHE A 983 15.28 10.61 -27.62
C PHE A 983 14.23 10.13 -28.63
N LYS A 984 14.70 9.53 -29.70
CA LYS A 984 13.87 8.86 -30.70
C LYS A 984 14.42 7.46 -30.94
N TRP A 985 13.56 6.44 -30.77
CA TRP A 985 13.92 5.05 -31.03
C TRP A 985 13.10 4.50 -32.20
N ASP A 986 13.76 3.98 -33.19
CA ASP A 986 13.18 3.47 -34.46
C ASP A 986 12.84 1.96 -34.42
N GLY A 987 12.88 1.33 -33.25
CA GLY A 987 12.63 -0.11 -33.12
C GLY A 987 13.76 -1.00 -33.65
N THR A 988 15.00 -0.48 -33.73
CA THR A 988 16.20 -1.26 -34.07
C THR A 988 17.09 -1.50 -32.84
N TYR A 989 17.90 -2.56 -32.89
CA TYR A 989 18.98 -2.83 -31.96
C TYR A 989 20.25 -3.17 -32.69
N LYS A 990 21.32 -2.43 -32.43
CA LYS A 990 22.61 -2.56 -33.15
C LYS A 990 22.46 -2.56 -34.69
N GLY A 991 21.55 -1.71 -35.18
CA GLY A 991 21.28 -1.56 -36.63
C GLY A 991 20.46 -2.68 -37.27
N LYS A 992 19.87 -3.59 -36.46
CA LYS A 992 18.96 -4.63 -36.92
C LYS A 992 17.54 -4.35 -36.42
N LEU A 993 16.56 -4.56 -37.28
CA LEU A 993 15.16 -4.45 -36.95
C LEU A 993 14.78 -5.50 -35.86
N LEU A 994 14.17 -5.05 -34.80
CA LEU A 994 13.58 -5.93 -33.80
C LEU A 994 12.24 -6.50 -34.30
N ASN A 995 11.87 -7.67 -33.80
CA ASN A 995 10.62 -8.30 -34.17
C ASN A 995 9.44 -7.52 -33.60
N THR A 996 8.31 -7.52 -34.29
CA THR A 996 7.01 -7.07 -33.72
C THR A 996 6.72 -7.79 -32.41
N GLY A 997 6.26 -7.06 -31.41
CA GLY A 997 5.97 -7.64 -30.11
C GLY A 997 5.99 -6.63 -28.98
N VAL A 998 5.81 -7.13 -27.77
CA VAL A 998 5.83 -6.32 -26.56
C VAL A 998 7.23 -6.32 -25.95
N TYR A 999 7.71 -5.13 -25.64
CA TYR A 999 8.97 -4.84 -24.97
C TYR A 999 8.67 -4.21 -23.61
N ALA A 1000 9.41 -4.58 -22.58
CA ALA A 1000 9.30 -3.92 -21.29
C ALA A 1000 10.17 -2.66 -21.25
N TYR A 1001 9.76 -1.62 -20.53
CA TYR A 1001 10.61 -0.47 -20.27
C TYR A 1001 10.76 -0.19 -18.78
N ILE A 1002 11.87 0.46 -18.44
CA ILE A 1002 12.09 1.11 -17.14
C ILE A 1002 12.46 2.56 -17.44
N CYS A 1003 11.84 3.49 -16.71
CA CYS A 1003 12.14 4.91 -16.78
C CYS A 1003 12.41 5.43 -15.37
N ASP A 1004 13.63 5.82 -15.11
CA ASP A 1004 14.01 6.56 -13.92
C ASP A 1004 13.83 8.05 -14.20
N VAL A 1005 13.08 8.75 -13.37
CA VAL A 1005 12.72 10.15 -13.56
C VAL A 1005 13.16 10.94 -12.34
N THR A 1006 13.87 12.02 -12.55
CA THR A 1006 14.17 13.00 -11.49
C THR A 1006 13.43 14.30 -11.79
N TYR A 1007 12.66 14.78 -10.83
CA TYR A 1007 11.93 16.03 -10.93
C TYR A 1007 12.78 17.22 -10.48
N SER A 1008 12.48 18.41 -10.97
CA SER A 1008 13.19 19.65 -10.64
C SER A 1008 13.30 19.98 -9.12
N GLY A 1009 12.53 19.29 -8.29
CA GLY A 1009 12.62 19.36 -6.81
C GLY A 1009 13.49 18.27 -6.20
N GLY A 1010 14.28 17.50 -6.99
CA GLY A 1010 15.13 16.40 -6.49
C GLY A 1010 14.40 15.10 -6.19
N THR A 1011 13.08 15.06 -6.32
CA THR A 1011 12.29 13.84 -6.11
C THR A 1011 12.55 12.86 -7.25
N LYS A 1012 12.85 11.60 -6.91
CA LYS A 1012 13.09 10.54 -7.90
C LYS A 1012 11.93 9.57 -7.95
N LYS A 1013 11.50 9.19 -9.14
CA LYS A 1013 10.45 8.20 -9.37
C LYS A 1013 10.92 7.20 -10.42
N LYS A 1014 10.72 5.92 -10.14
CA LYS A 1014 10.95 4.84 -11.10
C LYS A 1014 9.62 4.39 -11.69
N MET A 1015 9.53 4.35 -13.00
CA MET A 1015 8.35 3.91 -13.74
C MET A 1015 8.72 2.71 -14.62
N SER A 1016 7.79 1.79 -14.79
CA SER A 1016 7.97 0.65 -15.70
C SER A 1016 6.66 0.29 -16.37
N GLY A 1017 6.75 -0.32 -17.54
CA GLY A 1017 5.58 -0.73 -18.30
C GLY A 1017 5.99 -1.42 -19.59
N ASN A 1018 5.06 -1.49 -20.54
CA ASN A 1018 5.27 -2.19 -21.80
C ASN A 1018 5.13 -1.24 -22.99
N ILE A 1019 5.90 -1.52 -24.04
CA ILE A 1019 5.85 -0.86 -25.34
C ILE A 1019 5.54 -1.91 -26.39
N THR A 1020 4.53 -1.70 -27.20
CA THR A 1020 4.22 -2.59 -28.33
C THR A 1020 4.85 -2.02 -29.60
N LEU A 1021 5.80 -2.74 -30.17
CA LEU A 1021 6.34 -2.47 -31.50
C LEU A 1021 5.46 -3.15 -32.53
N ILE A 1022 4.87 -2.38 -33.43
CA ILE A 1022 3.97 -2.83 -34.50
C ILE A 1022 4.68 -2.54 -35.86
N ARG A 1023 4.53 -3.45 -36.79
CA ARG A 1023 4.97 -3.28 -38.19
C ARG A 1023 4.00 -3.97 -39.14
#